data_28341e2d81029af1be28b939626c9698
#
_entry.id   28341e2d81029af1be28b939626c9698
#
_cell.length_a   1.000
_cell.length_b   1.000
_cell.length_c   1.000
_cell.angle_alpha   90.00
_cell.angle_beta   90.00
_cell.angle_gamma   90.00
#
_symmetry.space_group_name_H-M   'P 1'
#
loop_
_entity.id
_entity.type
_entity.pdbx_description
1 polymer ?
#
loop_
_entity_poly.entity_id
_entity_poly.type
_entity_poly.pdbx_seq_one_letter_code
_entity_poly.pdbx_strand_id
1 'polypeptide(L)'
;MKYMSGNELRERFLKFFEERGHMRLPSASLIPQDDPTLLLIGAGMAPFKPFFTGKMKPPSPRVTTCQKCVRTGDIENVGRTARHHTYFEMLGDFSFGDYFKKEIIPWSWEFLTKELELPGDKLYITIHTSDDEAYQIWHDVVGIPDERIIRLEDNFWEIGSGPCGPCSEIHIDLGPERGCGKPDCGPACDCGRFLELWNLVFTQFNQNEDGTYTPLEHKNIDTGAGLERIASVLQGKPSNFETDLIFPIIEYACKESGVAYNASPKSDVSLKVIADHARSLTFMIGDGILPSNLGRGYILRRVLRRAVRHGRLLGIDHEFLGGAVDVVVSMYGDHYPEIREKQDYIKKVIHMEESSFLKTLKSGCDMLDVEITKLQEAGKTELDGDVAFKLSDTFGFPKELTAEILEEHGMTLDEKGFAEALEVQRKMARDARDDKTGRPVLYNDRDLNVAGLKVDEAAHAGKVMKIYPVAEAQPVDAVSDGQDAAVILDVTGFHAEGGGQLGDIGVIKAPAGVMRVTKTKKLPDGVTFMAGTVEEGTIAVGDAVTYEVDTVRRSDIARNHTATHLLQAALRSVLGSHVNQAGSYVGPDRLHFDFSHFSQVTPEELAKVEKMVNEQILAAKTVTFEEVPIEEAKKRGAMALFGEKYGAVVRVVTVPDFSMELCGGVHVSNTAQIGLFKIVSESSTGAGVRRIEAVTGFGALKYVEGLEKTIGNVAAKLHCRNTDVEERLDVLLSETKDACQKVKALESKMAAAAASSAADQIKEIKGVNTLVQKVSVSDVNALRTMGDQLRDKTGGVVVLASVFENGKIGILAMAHKDAVAKGIHCGKIVKEVATICGGGGGGRPDMAQAGGKDAEKVDEALQAAWGVVEGQIK
;
A
#
# COMPACT_ATOMS: atom_id res chain seq x y z
N MET A 1 -37.91 -27.08 11.77
CA MET A 1 -37.06 -26.39 10.79
C MET A 1 -36.25 -27.43 10.00
N LYS A 2 -36.33 -27.39 8.68
CA LYS A 2 -35.55 -28.29 7.81
C LYS A 2 -34.16 -27.70 7.64
N TYR A 3 -33.11 -28.53 7.77
CA TYR A 3 -31.73 -28.09 7.49
C TYR A 3 -31.63 -27.61 6.03
N MET A 4 -30.95 -26.48 5.83
CA MET A 4 -30.69 -25.92 4.50
C MET A 4 -29.25 -25.39 4.45
N SER A 5 -28.52 -25.71 3.38
CA SER A 5 -27.18 -25.17 3.18
C SER A 5 -27.24 -23.69 2.80
N GLY A 6 -26.17 -22.95 3.05
CA GLY A 6 -26.08 -21.54 2.65
C GLY A 6 -26.23 -21.33 1.14
N ASN A 7 -25.68 -22.24 0.33
CA ASN A 7 -25.84 -22.21 -1.14
C ASN A 7 -27.29 -22.43 -1.56
N GLU A 8 -28.00 -23.38 -0.94
CA GLU A 8 -29.42 -23.63 -1.20
C GLU A 8 -30.28 -22.43 -0.77
N LEU A 9 -30.00 -21.86 0.39
CA LEU A 9 -30.72 -20.68 0.88
C LEU A 9 -30.58 -19.49 -0.08
N ARG A 10 -29.37 -19.21 -0.55
CA ARG A 10 -29.10 -18.16 -1.54
C ARG A 10 -29.89 -18.35 -2.82
N GLU A 11 -29.86 -19.54 -3.38
CA GLU A 11 -30.59 -19.86 -4.61
C GLU A 11 -32.10 -19.80 -4.39
N ARG A 12 -32.61 -20.27 -3.26
CA ARG A 12 -34.04 -20.25 -2.93
C ARG A 12 -34.57 -18.82 -2.77
N PHE A 13 -33.80 -17.92 -2.14
CA PHE A 13 -34.17 -16.52 -2.05
C PHE A 13 -34.26 -15.85 -3.44
N LEU A 14 -33.23 -16.01 -4.24
CA LEU A 14 -33.19 -15.41 -5.57
C LEU A 14 -34.34 -15.92 -6.45
N LYS A 15 -34.59 -17.22 -6.42
CA LYS A 15 -35.69 -17.84 -7.19
C LYS A 15 -37.07 -17.40 -6.71
N PHE A 16 -37.28 -17.26 -5.39
CA PHE A 16 -38.51 -16.78 -4.83
C PHE A 16 -38.92 -15.39 -5.35
N PHE A 17 -37.94 -14.51 -5.54
CA PHE A 17 -38.18 -13.18 -6.09
C PHE A 17 -38.20 -13.17 -7.62
N GLU A 18 -37.47 -14.03 -8.32
CA GLU A 18 -37.61 -14.25 -9.77
C GLU A 18 -39.05 -14.66 -10.13
N GLU A 19 -39.65 -15.56 -9.34
CA GLU A 19 -41.05 -15.99 -9.51
C GLU A 19 -42.05 -14.86 -9.29
N ARG A 20 -41.64 -13.77 -8.61
CA ARG A 20 -42.39 -12.52 -8.40
C ARG A 20 -42.02 -11.39 -9.37
N GLY A 21 -41.32 -11.74 -10.47
CA GLY A 21 -41.00 -10.84 -11.57
C GLY A 21 -39.74 -9.99 -11.35
N HIS A 22 -38.92 -10.31 -10.38
CA HIS A 22 -37.64 -9.62 -10.19
C HIS A 22 -36.58 -10.12 -11.17
N MET A 23 -35.82 -9.19 -11.74
CA MET A 23 -34.63 -9.51 -12.51
C MET A 23 -33.50 -9.86 -11.55
N ARG A 24 -32.97 -11.08 -11.69
CA ARG A 24 -31.78 -11.50 -10.93
C ARG A 24 -30.54 -10.80 -11.50
N LEU A 25 -29.82 -10.09 -10.66
CA LEU A 25 -28.52 -9.48 -11.00
C LEU A 25 -27.39 -10.16 -10.24
N PRO A 26 -26.19 -10.28 -10.84
CA PRO A 26 -25.01 -10.71 -10.12
C PRO A 26 -24.63 -9.70 -9.04
N SER A 27 -23.87 -10.14 -8.04
CA SER A 27 -23.28 -9.22 -7.05
C SER A 27 -22.42 -8.17 -7.73
N ALA A 28 -22.57 -6.91 -7.34
CA ALA A 28 -21.63 -5.87 -7.73
C ALA A 28 -20.27 -6.06 -7.05
N SER A 29 -19.23 -5.41 -7.58
CA SER A 29 -17.92 -5.34 -6.94
C SER A 29 -18.02 -4.69 -5.56
N LEU A 30 -17.14 -5.08 -4.64
CA LEU A 30 -16.95 -4.41 -3.34
C LEU A 30 -16.42 -2.98 -3.49
N ILE A 31 -15.88 -2.63 -4.66
CA ILE A 31 -15.41 -1.28 -4.98
C ILE A 31 -16.60 -0.45 -5.49
N PRO A 32 -17.05 0.60 -4.76
CA PRO A 32 -18.11 1.48 -5.21
C PRO A 32 -17.76 2.12 -6.56
N GLN A 33 -18.72 2.13 -7.49
CA GLN A 33 -18.63 2.87 -8.74
C GLN A 33 -19.33 4.21 -8.55
N ASP A 34 -18.65 5.31 -8.88
CA ASP A 34 -19.18 6.68 -8.90
C ASP A 34 -19.75 7.20 -7.54
N ASP A 35 -19.39 6.56 -6.41
CA ASP A 35 -19.72 7.04 -5.06
C ASP A 35 -18.46 7.30 -4.22
N PRO A 36 -17.96 8.55 -4.18
CA PRO A 36 -16.76 8.91 -3.42
C PRO A 36 -16.98 8.91 -1.90
N THR A 37 -18.23 8.82 -1.42
CA THR A 37 -18.55 8.82 0.01
C THR A 37 -18.32 7.44 0.65
N LEU A 38 -18.28 6.38 -0.15
CA LEU A 38 -18.08 5.01 0.31
C LEU A 38 -16.69 4.49 -0.06
N LEU A 39 -15.99 3.92 0.89
CA LEU A 39 -14.74 3.20 0.63
C LEU A 39 -15.01 1.80 0.07
N LEU A 40 -15.99 1.10 0.61
CA LEU A 40 -16.38 -0.27 0.25
C LEU A 40 -17.90 -0.38 0.25
N ILE A 41 -18.43 -1.33 -0.52
CA ILE A 41 -19.87 -1.66 -0.48
C ILE A 41 -20.17 -2.38 0.83
N GLY A 42 -20.97 -1.74 1.69
CA GLY A 42 -21.38 -2.27 3.00
C GLY A 42 -22.88 -2.57 3.11
N ALA A 43 -23.66 -2.38 2.02
CA ALA A 43 -25.10 -2.66 1.98
C ALA A 43 -25.54 -3.08 0.58
N GLY A 44 -26.59 -3.89 0.49
CA GLY A 44 -27.12 -4.40 -0.77
C GLY A 44 -27.58 -3.32 -1.73
N MET A 45 -28.12 -2.23 -1.22
CA MET A 45 -28.63 -1.11 -2.01
C MET A 45 -27.52 -0.17 -2.56
N ALA A 46 -26.33 -0.18 -1.99
CA ALA A 46 -25.31 0.81 -2.32
C ALA A 46 -25.01 0.89 -3.84
N PRO A 47 -24.91 -0.22 -4.57
CA PRO A 47 -24.73 -0.18 -6.03
C PRO A 47 -25.92 0.43 -6.78
N PHE A 48 -27.10 0.49 -6.17
CA PHE A 48 -28.35 0.89 -6.79
C PHE A 48 -28.79 2.33 -6.43
N LYS A 49 -28.00 3.08 -5.63
CA LYS A 49 -28.30 4.49 -5.28
C LYS A 49 -28.75 5.35 -6.46
N PRO A 50 -28.12 5.29 -7.65
CA PRO A 50 -28.54 6.09 -8.81
C PRO A 50 -29.95 5.76 -9.30
N PHE A 51 -30.44 4.53 -9.11
CA PHE A 51 -31.78 4.11 -9.51
C PHE A 51 -32.84 4.63 -8.53
N PHE A 52 -32.55 4.56 -7.21
CA PHE A 52 -33.43 5.09 -6.18
C PHE A 52 -33.65 6.62 -6.30
N THR A 53 -32.60 7.34 -6.72
CA THR A 53 -32.65 8.80 -6.88
C THR A 53 -33.16 9.25 -8.26
N GLY A 54 -33.50 8.31 -9.16
CA GLY A 54 -33.92 8.63 -10.52
C GLY A 54 -32.82 9.17 -11.45
N LYS A 55 -31.55 9.24 -10.98
CA LYS A 55 -30.40 9.67 -11.80
C LYS A 55 -30.13 8.75 -12.98
N MET A 56 -30.42 7.47 -12.81
CA MET A 56 -30.29 6.44 -13.84
C MET A 56 -31.56 5.59 -13.89
N LYS A 57 -31.91 5.13 -15.09
CA LYS A 57 -33.02 4.18 -15.27
C LYS A 57 -32.55 2.77 -14.85
N PRO A 58 -33.27 2.07 -13.95
CA PRO A 58 -32.94 0.70 -13.58
C PRO A 58 -33.11 -0.26 -14.76
N PRO A 59 -32.39 -1.40 -14.79
CA PRO A 59 -32.52 -2.40 -15.84
C PRO A 59 -33.89 -3.11 -15.81
N SER A 60 -34.51 -3.17 -14.61
CA SER A 60 -35.86 -3.64 -14.37
C SER A 60 -36.46 -2.85 -13.19
N PRO A 61 -37.77 -2.62 -13.13
CA PRO A 61 -38.39 -2.02 -11.95
C PRO A 61 -38.29 -2.88 -10.69
N ARG A 62 -38.05 -4.19 -10.84
CA ARG A 62 -37.82 -5.15 -9.75
C ARG A 62 -36.47 -5.84 -9.97
N VAL A 63 -35.66 -5.88 -8.93
CA VAL A 63 -34.34 -6.51 -8.96
C VAL A 63 -34.15 -7.34 -7.71
N THR A 64 -33.50 -8.50 -7.82
CA THR A 64 -33.00 -9.30 -6.70
C THR A 64 -31.54 -9.66 -6.89
N THR A 65 -30.78 -9.67 -5.79
CA THR A 65 -29.36 -10.01 -5.78
C THR A 65 -28.91 -10.59 -4.45
N CYS A 66 -27.82 -11.34 -4.45
CA CYS A 66 -27.03 -11.66 -3.27
C CYS A 66 -25.75 -10.83 -3.33
N GLN A 67 -25.71 -9.72 -2.58
CA GLN A 67 -24.64 -8.74 -2.65
C GLN A 67 -23.52 -9.04 -1.64
N LYS A 68 -22.28 -9.09 -2.12
CA LYS A 68 -21.08 -9.08 -1.29
C LYS A 68 -20.98 -7.76 -0.53
N CYS A 69 -20.79 -7.82 0.78
CA CYS A 69 -20.68 -6.65 1.64
C CYS A 69 -19.44 -6.74 2.53
N VAL A 70 -18.80 -5.59 2.77
CA VAL A 70 -17.70 -5.46 3.74
C VAL A 70 -17.97 -4.30 4.68
N ARG A 71 -17.98 -4.60 5.99
CA ARG A 71 -18.06 -3.61 7.09
C ARG A 71 -16.89 -3.80 8.04
N THR A 72 -16.24 -2.72 8.41
CA THR A 72 -15.06 -2.74 9.29
C THR A 72 -15.22 -1.90 10.55
N GLY A 73 -16.38 -1.29 10.75
CA GLY A 73 -16.70 -0.54 11.97
C GLY A 73 -16.64 -1.42 13.23
N ASP A 74 -17.07 -2.66 13.10
CA ASP A 74 -17.18 -3.64 14.21
C ASP A 74 -16.12 -4.74 14.15
N ILE A 75 -14.96 -4.50 13.52
CA ILE A 75 -13.93 -5.51 13.31
C ILE A 75 -13.42 -6.11 14.63
N GLU A 76 -13.42 -5.35 15.71
CA GLU A 76 -13.04 -5.79 17.06
C GLU A 76 -14.01 -6.81 17.64
N ASN A 77 -15.29 -6.76 17.23
CA ASN A 77 -16.35 -7.68 17.65
C ASN A 77 -16.32 -9.02 16.89
N VAL A 78 -15.55 -9.10 15.79
CA VAL A 78 -15.39 -10.34 15.00
C VAL A 78 -14.73 -11.43 15.85
N GLY A 79 -15.39 -12.59 15.91
CA GLY A 79 -14.96 -13.73 16.71
C GLY A 79 -15.40 -13.66 18.19
N ARG A 80 -15.74 -12.50 18.73
CA ARG A 80 -16.20 -12.29 20.12
C ARG A 80 -17.73 -12.40 20.24
N THR A 81 -18.44 -11.99 19.21
CA THR A 81 -19.90 -12.09 19.13
C THR A 81 -20.32 -13.20 18.15
N ALA A 82 -21.57 -13.61 18.21
CA ALA A 82 -22.10 -14.67 17.36
C ALA A 82 -22.40 -14.24 15.92
N ARG A 83 -22.47 -12.92 15.65
CA ARG A 83 -23.11 -12.36 14.46
C ARG A 83 -22.29 -11.33 13.67
N HIS A 84 -21.20 -10.77 14.23
CA HIS A 84 -20.41 -9.74 13.55
C HIS A 84 -19.36 -10.36 12.62
N HIS A 85 -19.33 -9.86 11.40
CA HIS A 85 -18.42 -10.26 10.33
C HIS A 85 -17.84 -9.04 9.64
N THR A 86 -16.61 -9.17 9.12
CA THR A 86 -16.03 -8.19 8.19
C THR A 86 -16.65 -8.35 6.81
N TYR A 87 -16.68 -9.59 6.27
CA TYR A 87 -17.36 -9.95 5.03
C TYR A 87 -18.65 -10.71 5.33
N PHE A 88 -19.73 -10.36 4.64
CA PHE A 88 -20.99 -11.06 4.70
C PHE A 88 -21.77 -10.92 3.39
N GLU A 89 -22.74 -11.77 3.19
CA GLU A 89 -23.65 -11.75 2.04
C GLU A 89 -25.00 -11.20 2.44
N MET A 90 -25.46 -10.19 1.71
CA MET A 90 -26.76 -9.58 1.90
C MET A 90 -27.70 -10.00 0.77
N LEU A 91 -28.73 -10.78 1.12
CA LEU A 91 -29.83 -11.11 0.21
C LEU A 91 -30.76 -9.89 0.13
N GLY A 92 -30.98 -9.39 -1.09
CA GLY A 92 -31.78 -8.20 -1.29
C GLY A 92 -32.78 -8.32 -2.41
N ASP A 93 -33.94 -7.74 -2.21
CA ASP A 93 -34.91 -7.45 -3.22
C ASP A 93 -35.26 -5.95 -3.23
N PHE A 94 -35.42 -5.42 -4.43
CA PHE A 94 -35.50 -3.99 -4.68
C PHE A 94 -36.67 -3.67 -5.60
N SER A 95 -37.43 -2.61 -5.26
CA SER A 95 -38.48 -2.02 -6.12
C SER A 95 -38.13 -0.56 -6.42
N PHE A 96 -38.11 -0.23 -7.68
CA PHE A 96 -37.89 1.14 -8.16
C PHE A 96 -39.21 1.72 -8.64
N GLY A 97 -40.08 2.13 -7.67
CA GLY A 97 -41.39 2.74 -7.92
C GLY A 97 -42.49 1.79 -8.40
N ASP A 98 -42.32 0.46 -8.28
CA ASP A 98 -43.29 -0.52 -8.76
C ASP A 98 -44.20 -1.08 -7.65
N TYR A 99 -43.64 -1.61 -6.56
CA TYR A 99 -44.36 -2.08 -5.39
C TYR A 99 -43.83 -1.45 -4.10
N PHE A 100 -44.59 -1.58 -3.01
CA PHE A 100 -44.22 -0.96 -1.72
C PHE A 100 -44.59 -1.91 -0.53
N LYS A 101 -44.92 -1.36 0.63
CA LYS A 101 -45.16 -2.10 1.88
C LYS A 101 -46.19 -3.21 1.77
N LYS A 102 -47.29 -3.01 1.00
CA LYS A 102 -48.39 -3.96 0.85
C LYS A 102 -47.98 -5.29 0.26
N GLU A 103 -46.97 -5.28 -0.60
CA GLU A 103 -46.44 -6.46 -1.26
C GLU A 103 -45.30 -7.06 -0.49
N ILE A 104 -44.27 -6.26 -0.11
CA ILE A 104 -43.04 -6.80 0.49
C ILE A 104 -43.28 -7.38 1.87
N ILE A 105 -44.10 -6.77 2.72
CA ILE A 105 -44.34 -7.26 4.07
C ILE A 105 -44.96 -8.68 4.06
N PRO A 106 -46.02 -8.97 3.31
CA PRO A 106 -46.52 -10.35 3.19
C PRO A 106 -45.54 -11.32 2.51
N TRP A 107 -44.76 -10.86 1.51
CA TRP A 107 -43.77 -11.73 0.84
C TRP A 107 -42.63 -12.11 1.76
N SER A 108 -42.12 -11.18 2.55
CA SER A 108 -41.03 -11.48 3.51
C SER A 108 -41.52 -12.48 4.57
N TRP A 109 -42.75 -12.33 5.07
CA TRP A 109 -43.37 -13.27 6.00
C TRP A 109 -43.57 -14.65 5.36
N GLU A 110 -44.09 -14.68 4.13
CA GLU A 110 -44.26 -15.91 3.36
C GLU A 110 -42.93 -16.65 3.14
N PHE A 111 -41.85 -15.94 2.75
CA PHE A 111 -40.54 -16.54 2.56
C PHE A 111 -40.04 -17.18 3.86
N LEU A 112 -40.06 -16.44 4.97
CA LEU A 112 -39.55 -16.96 6.25
C LEU A 112 -40.37 -18.11 6.80
N THR A 113 -41.73 -18.05 6.71
CA THR A 113 -42.62 -19.01 7.39
C THR A 113 -43.05 -20.18 6.54
N LYS A 114 -43.18 -20.00 5.18
CA LYS A 114 -43.58 -21.07 4.27
C LYS A 114 -42.40 -21.69 3.51
N GLU A 115 -41.52 -20.84 2.96
CA GLU A 115 -40.39 -21.34 2.20
C GLU A 115 -39.27 -21.88 3.09
N LEU A 116 -38.96 -21.17 4.19
CA LEU A 116 -37.91 -21.56 5.14
C LEU A 116 -38.46 -22.34 6.36
N GLU A 117 -39.79 -22.45 6.49
CA GLU A 117 -40.46 -23.15 7.59
C GLU A 117 -40.01 -22.67 8.99
N LEU A 118 -39.67 -21.38 9.12
CA LEU A 118 -39.36 -20.80 10.43
C LEU A 118 -40.64 -20.68 11.28
N PRO A 119 -40.56 -20.94 12.61
CA PRO A 119 -41.73 -20.86 13.49
C PRO A 119 -42.19 -19.42 13.65
N GLY A 120 -43.34 -19.09 13.06
CA GLY A 120 -43.91 -17.75 13.07
C GLY A 120 -44.22 -17.19 14.46
N ASP A 121 -44.46 -18.06 15.45
CA ASP A 121 -44.65 -17.69 16.85
C ASP A 121 -43.39 -17.16 17.54
N LYS A 122 -42.21 -17.45 16.99
CA LYS A 122 -40.91 -16.94 17.48
C LYS A 122 -40.43 -15.68 16.73
N LEU A 123 -41.16 -15.20 15.73
CA LEU A 123 -40.79 -14.02 14.97
C LEU A 123 -41.40 -12.76 15.61
N TYR A 124 -40.58 -11.75 15.79
CA TYR A 124 -40.91 -10.42 16.32
C TYR A 124 -40.60 -9.37 15.25
N ILE A 125 -41.41 -8.32 15.22
CA ILE A 125 -41.28 -7.23 14.24
C ILE A 125 -40.94 -5.95 14.98
N THR A 126 -39.97 -5.20 14.49
CA THR A 126 -39.75 -3.82 14.91
C THR A 126 -40.13 -2.89 13.77
N ILE A 127 -40.72 -1.75 14.08
CA ILE A 127 -41.14 -0.72 13.12
C ILE A 127 -40.81 0.67 13.66
N HIS A 128 -40.66 1.65 12.77
CA HIS A 128 -40.52 3.04 13.21
C HIS A 128 -41.75 3.55 13.93
N THR A 129 -41.56 4.36 14.97
CA THR A 129 -42.65 4.89 15.82
C THR A 129 -43.75 5.58 15.05
N SER A 130 -43.45 6.24 13.94
CA SER A 130 -44.41 6.96 13.08
C SER A 130 -44.98 6.12 11.92
N ASP A 131 -44.62 4.84 11.77
CA ASP A 131 -45.04 4.02 10.63
C ASP A 131 -46.29 3.20 10.92
N ASP A 132 -47.42 3.90 10.97
CA ASP A 132 -48.74 3.27 11.20
C ASP A 132 -49.18 2.40 10.00
N GLU A 133 -48.76 2.70 8.79
CA GLU A 133 -49.06 1.89 7.59
C GLU A 133 -48.43 0.50 7.72
N ALA A 134 -47.16 0.44 8.10
CA ALA A 134 -46.45 -0.84 8.33
C ALA A 134 -47.12 -1.62 9.48
N TYR A 135 -47.45 -0.95 10.58
CA TYR A 135 -48.16 -1.57 11.69
C TYR A 135 -49.48 -2.24 11.23
N GLN A 136 -50.37 -1.54 10.50
CA GLN A 136 -51.61 -2.07 10.01
C GLN A 136 -51.41 -3.29 9.09
N ILE A 137 -50.40 -3.29 8.24
CA ILE A 137 -50.12 -4.44 7.36
C ILE A 137 -49.65 -5.64 8.18
N TRP A 138 -48.70 -5.43 9.10
CA TRP A 138 -48.23 -6.52 9.99
C TRP A 138 -49.33 -7.09 10.85
N HIS A 139 -50.17 -6.24 11.46
CA HIS A 139 -51.23 -6.65 12.37
C HIS A 139 -52.46 -7.22 11.61
N ASP A 140 -53.02 -6.46 10.67
CA ASP A 140 -54.31 -6.77 10.07
C ASP A 140 -54.23 -7.75 8.88
N VAL A 141 -53.09 -7.70 8.10
CA VAL A 141 -52.94 -8.51 6.90
C VAL A 141 -52.14 -9.77 7.18
N VAL A 142 -51.00 -9.62 7.87
CA VAL A 142 -50.12 -10.74 8.22
C VAL A 142 -50.62 -11.50 9.47
N GLY A 143 -51.28 -10.79 10.40
CA GLY A 143 -51.85 -11.38 11.62
C GLY A 143 -50.90 -11.49 12.79
N ILE A 144 -49.92 -10.60 12.87
CA ILE A 144 -48.97 -10.54 14.00
C ILE A 144 -49.68 -9.88 15.20
N PRO A 145 -49.70 -10.51 16.40
CA PRO A 145 -50.29 -9.88 17.56
C PRO A 145 -49.49 -8.69 18.09
N ASP A 146 -50.17 -7.74 18.74
CA ASP A 146 -49.59 -6.48 19.21
C ASP A 146 -48.32 -6.64 20.05
N GLU A 147 -48.28 -7.66 20.92
CA GLU A 147 -47.14 -7.92 21.79
C GLU A 147 -45.85 -8.33 21.04
N ARG A 148 -45.94 -8.61 19.75
CA ARG A 148 -44.80 -8.97 18.90
C ARG A 148 -44.49 -7.90 17.86
N ILE A 149 -45.16 -6.72 17.87
CA ILE A 149 -44.84 -5.57 17.04
C ILE A 149 -44.34 -4.44 17.95
N ILE A 150 -43.06 -4.14 17.88
CA ILE A 150 -42.38 -3.20 18.76
C ILE A 150 -42.07 -1.90 17.96
N ARG A 151 -42.43 -0.74 18.49
CA ARG A 151 -42.17 0.56 17.90
C ARG A 151 -40.87 1.15 18.43
N LEU A 152 -39.91 1.45 17.57
CA LEU A 152 -38.61 1.99 17.91
C LEU A 152 -38.28 3.20 17.02
N GLU A 153 -37.68 4.26 17.59
CA GLU A 153 -37.18 5.41 16.85
C GLU A 153 -36.02 5.02 15.91
N ASP A 154 -35.22 4.03 16.32
CA ASP A 154 -34.04 3.58 15.56
C ASP A 154 -34.41 2.79 14.28
N ASN A 155 -35.73 2.46 14.06
CA ASN A 155 -36.18 1.85 12.82
C ASN A 155 -36.31 2.86 11.67
N PHE A 156 -35.31 3.69 11.50
CA PHE A 156 -35.12 4.59 10.35
C PHE A 156 -33.72 4.33 9.75
N TRP A 157 -33.68 3.89 8.51
CA TRP A 157 -32.44 3.51 7.86
C TRP A 157 -31.91 4.64 6.96
N GLU A 158 -30.61 4.94 7.09
CA GLU A 158 -29.88 5.91 6.29
C GLU A 158 -28.43 5.51 6.10
N ILE A 159 -27.78 5.94 5.00
CA ILE A 159 -26.39 5.69 4.70
C ILE A 159 -25.74 6.97 4.17
N GLY A 160 -25.38 7.87 5.08
CA GLY A 160 -24.90 9.21 4.74
C GLY A 160 -25.93 9.95 3.88
N SER A 161 -25.52 10.92 3.05
CA SER A 161 -26.44 11.57 2.10
C SER A 161 -26.92 10.57 1.03
N GLY A 162 -28.22 10.56 0.80
CA GLY A 162 -28.85 9.68 -0.18
C GLY A 162 -30.22 9.13 0.25
N PRO A 163 -30.70 8.09 -0.47
CA PRO A 163 -32.02 7.47 -0.21
C PRO A 163 -32.11 6.90 1.20
N CYS A 164 -33.22 7.18 1.90
CA CYS A 164 -33.44 6.75 3.28
C CYS A 164 -34.94 6.63 3.57
N GLY A 165 -35.29 6.05 4.71
CA GLY A 165 -36.67 5.94 5.15
C GLY A 165 -36.88 5.05 6.37
N PRO A 166 -38.13 5.00 6.90
CA PRO A 166 -38.49 4.08 7.98
C PRO A 166 -38.32 2.63 7.52
N CYS A 167 -38.07 1.73 8.47
CA CYS A 167 -37.92 0.32 8.16
C CYS A 167 -38.69 -0.58 9.13
N SER A 168 -38.93 -1.82 8.70
CA SER A 168 -39.40 -2.91 9.55
C SER A 168 -38.33 -3.98 9.60
N GLU A 169 -37.91 -4.39 10.81
CA GLU A 169 -36.97 -5.50 10.99
C GLU A 169 -37.67 -6.74 11.50
N ILE A 170 -37.32 -7.89 10.96
CA ILE A 170 -37.84 -9.19 11.38
C ILE A 170 -36.77 -9.89 12.22
N HIS A 171 -37.08 -10.12 13.49
CA HIS A 171 -36.19 -10.78 14.46
C HIS A 171 -36.75 -12.15 14.85
N ILE A 172 -35.83 -13.08 15.15
CA ILE A 172 -36.21 -14.37 15.74
C ILE A 172 -35.79 -14.45 17.21
N ASP A 173 -36.70 -14.89 18.10
CA ASP A 173 -36.37 -15.20 19.48
C ASP A 173 -35.68 -16.57 19.56
N LEU A 174 -34.38 -16.54 19.89
CA LEU A 174 -33.53 -17.74 20.02
C LEU A 174 -33.68 -18.43 21.39
N GLY A 175 -34.49 -17.88 22.26
CA GLY A 175 -34.79 -18.44 23.59
C GLY A 175 -34.21 -17.62 24.75
N PRO A 176 -34.88 -17.71 25.93
CA PRO A 176 -34.48 -16.94 27.10
C PRO A 176 -33.10 -17.29 27.64
N GLU A 177 -32.58 -18.49 27.35
CA GLU A 177 -31.23 -18.96 27.72
C GLU A 177 -30.11 -18.13 27.06
N ARG A 178 -30.42 -17.44 25.95
CA ARG A 178 -29.49 -16.52 25.27
C ARG A 178 -29.67 -15.07 25.70
N GLY A 179 -30.68 -14.79 26.53
CA GLY A 179 -31.02 -13.44 26.96
C GLY A 179 -30.18 -12.92 28.11
N CYS A 180 -30.26 -11.60 28.34
CA CYS A 180 -29.58 -10.93 29.46
C CYS A 180 -30.27 -11.16 30.83
N GLY A 181 -31.39 -11.89 30.87
CA GLY A 181 -32.16 -12.15 32.08
C GLY A 181 -32.97 -10.95 32.59
N LYS A 182 -32.94 -9.82 31.90
CA LYS A 182 -33.76 -8.64 32.28
C LYS A 182 -35.21 -8.84 31.92
N PRO A 183 -36.17 -8.32 32.72
CA PRO A 183 -37.62 -8.45 32.46
C PRO A 183 -38.09 -7.78 31.16
N ASP A 184 -37.38 -6.71 30.74
CA ASP A 184 -37.64 -5.91 29.56
C ASP A 184 -36.80 -6.35 28.33
N CYS A 185 -36.24 -7.57 28.37
CA CYS A 185 -35.46 -8.13 27.26
C CYS A 185 -36.36 -8.35 26.04
N GLY A 186 -36.15 -7.56 25.01
CA GLY A 186 -36.89 -7.57 23.73
C GLY A 186 -35.99 -7.36 22.54
N PRO A 187 -36.52 -7.19 21.31
CA PRO A 187 -35.73 -6.95 20.07
C PRO A 187 -34.76 -5.75 20.11
N ALA A 188 -35.07 -4.74 20.91
CA ALA A 188 -34.18 -3.60 21.15
C ALA A 188 -32.99 -3.92 22.05
N CYS A 189 -32.91 -5.12 22.64
CA CYS A 189 -31.84 -5.51 23.51
C CYS A 189 -30.69 -6.18 22.74
N ASP A 190 -29.50 -5.68 22.90
CA ASP A 190 -28.28 -6.18 22.20
C ASP A 190 -27.66 -7.45 22.83
N CYS A 191 -28.44 -8.20 23.62
CA CYS A 191 -27.94 -9.37 24.35
C CYS A 191 -27.78 -10.65 23.50
N GLY A 192 -28.28 -10.64 22.25
CA GLY A 192 -28.19 -11.78 21.34
C GLY A 192 -29.34 -12.79 21.40
N ARG A 193 -30.36 -12.58 22.22
CA ARG A 193 -31.59 -13.39 22.24
C ARG A 193 -32.40 -13.17 20.97
N PHE A 194 -32.64 -11.91 20.60
CA PHE A 194 -33.38 -11.56 19.41
C PHE A 194 -32.38 -11.29 18.26
N LEU A 195 -32.38 -12.19 17.29
CA LEU A 195 -31.48 -12.07 16.12
C LEU A 195 -32.26 -11.45 14.96
N GLU A 196 -31.86 -10.28 14.52
CA GLU A 196 -32.34 -9.66 13.28
C GLU A 196 -32.00 -10.55 12.08
N LEU A 197 -33.02 -10.98 11.35
CA LEU A 197 -32.88 -11.80 10.13
C LEU A 197 -32.96 -10.96 8.85
N TRP A 198 -33.90 -9.99 8.84
CA TRP A 198 -34.20 -9.24 7.62
C TRP A 198 -34.66 -7.82 7.96
N ASN A 199 -34.10 -6.83 7.27
CA ASN A 199 -34.53 -5.44 7.34
C ASN A 199 -35.25 -5.05 6.05
N LEU A 200 -36.48 -4.51 6.13
CA LEU A 200 -37.29 -4.01 5.04
C LEU A 200 -37.32 -2.49 5.10
N VAL A 201 -36.53 -1.82 4.26
CA VAL A 201 -36.44 -0.37 4.23
C VAL A 201 -37.44 0.22 3.23
N PHE A 202 -38.28 1.11 3.69
CA PHE A 202 -39.30 1.82 2.89
C PHE A 202 -38.74 3.15 2.45
N THR A 203 -37.91 3.11 1.41
CA THR A 203 -37.15 4.24 0.92
C THR A 203 -38.05 5.25 0.25
N GLN A 204 -38.32 6.37 0.93
CA GLN A 204 -39.24 7.43 0.46
C GLN A 204 -38.67 8.83 0.61
N PHE A 205 -37.51 8.99 1.21
CA PHE A 205 -36.82 10.26 1.39
C PHE A 205 -35.39 10.20 0.83
N ASN A 206 -34.84 11.39 0.56
CA ASN A 206 -33.41 11.59 0.30
C ASN A 206 -32.84 12.52 1.38
N GLN A 207 -31.81 12.06 2.08
CA GLN A 207 -31.03 12.88 3.01
C GLN A 207 -30.05 13.73 2.18
N ASN A 208 -30.15 15.05 2.29
CA ASN A 208 -29.28 16.00 1.64
C ASN A 208 -27.96 16.18 2.41
N GLU A 209 -26.96 16.81 1.80
CA GLU A 209 -25.64 17.07 2.44
C GLU A 209 -25.74 17.98 3.67
N ASP A 210 -26.80 18.80 3.78
CA ASP A 210 -27.10 19.67 4.93
C ASP A 210 -27.87 18.96 6.06
N GLY A 211 -28.14 17.64 5.92
CA GLY A 211 -28.88 16.82 6.87
C GLY A 211 -30.41 16.96 6.79
N THR A 212 -30.94 17.71 5.84
CA THR A 212 -32.39 17.80 5.61
C THR A 212 -32.92 16.64 4.78
N TYR A 213 -34.21 16.32 4.92
CA TYR A 213 -34.85 15.24 4.16
C TYR A 213 -35.79 15.82 3.12
N THR A 214 -35.66 15.34 1.88
CA THR A 214 -36.60 15.65 0.79
C THR A 214 -37.31 14.40 0.31
N PRO A 215 -38.63 14.41 0.02
CA PRO A 215 -39.30 13.25 -0.54
C PRO A 215 -38.72 12.84 -1.88
N LEU A 216 -38.56 11.52 -2.12
CA LEU A 216 -38.23 10.99 -3.44
C LEU A 216 -39.45 11.09 -4.38
N GLU A 217 -39.21 11.16 -5.69
CA GLU A 217 -40.24 11.19 -6.73
C GLU A 217 -41.11 9.92 -6.66
N HIS A 218 -40.51 8.77 -6.42
CA HIS A 218 -41.17 7.49 -6.25
C HIS A 218 -40.79 6.84 -4.93
N LYS A 219 -41.74 6.14 -4.32
CA LYS A 219 -41.47 5.27 -3.17
C LYS A 219 -40.81 4.00 -3.66
N ASN A 220 -39.78 3.57 -2.99
CA ASN A 220 -39.00 2.41 -3.37
C ASN A 220 -38.89 1.41 -2.22
N ILE A 221 -38.53 0.16 -2.55
CA ILE A 221 -38.19 -0.86 -1.59
C ILE A 221 -36.70 -1.19 -1.70
N ASP A 222 -36.07 -1.22 -0.55
CA ASP A 222 -34.73 -1.74 -0.31
C ASP A 222 -34.82 -2.76 0.81
N THR A 223 -34.41 -4.00 0.58
CA THR A 223 -34.36 -4.98 1.66
C THR A 223 -32.98 -5.61 1.81
N GLY A 224 -32.65 -5.99 3.04
CA GLY A 224 -31.41 -6.67 3.36
C GLY A 224 -31.59 -7.79 4.37
N ALA A 225 -31.49 -9.06 3.90
CA ALA A 225 -31.48 -10.23 4.79
C ALA A 225 -30.06 -10.80 4.90
N GLY A 226 -29.63 -11.07 6.14
CA GLY A 226 -28.32 -11.64 6.41
C GLY A 226 -28.27 -13.12 6.06
N LEU A 227 -27.58 -13.52 5.00
CA LEU A 227 -27.46 -14.92 4.60
C LEU A 227 -26.93 -15.79 5.73
N GLU A 228 -25.81 -15.38 6.36
CA GLU A 228 -25.17 -16.12 7.45
C GLU A 228 -26.07 -16.24 8.70
N ARG A 229 -26.85 -15.16 8.99
CA ARG A 229 -27.78 -15.15 10.11
C ARG A 229 -28.91 -16.15 9.91
N ILE A 230 -29.56 -16.12 8.76
CA ILE A 230 -30.65 -17.07 8.43
C ILE A 230 -30.11 -18.50 8.37
N ALA A 231 -28.93 -18.71 7.76
CA ALA A 231 -28.28 -20.02 7.70
C ALA A 231 -28.01 -20.58 9.10
N SER A 232 -27.53 -19.74 10.05
CA SER A 232 -27.27 -20.19 11.42
C SER A 232 -28.54 -20.72 12.12
N VAL A 233 -29.66 -20.07 11.90
CA VAL A 233 -30.96 -20.49 12.43
C VAL A 233 -31.46 -21.81 11.81
N LEU A 234 -31.40 -21.90 10.45
CA LEU A 234 -31.87 -23.11 9.73
C LEU A 234 -31.00 -24.34 10.01
N GLN A 235 -29.72 -24.11 10.25
CA GLN A 235 -28.76 -25.18 10.58
C GLN A 235 -28.69 -25.48 12.07
N GLY A 236 -29.46 -24.76 12.90
CA GLY A 236 -29.50 -24.94 14.35
C GLY A 236 -28.15 -24.68 15.03
N LYS A 237 -27.36 -23.73 14.48
CA LYS A 237 -26.03 -23.41 14.98
C LYS A 237 -26.04 -22.30 16.03
N PRO A 238 -25.10 -22.33 16.99
CA PRO A 238 -25.04 -21.31 18.05
C PRO A 238 -24.59 -19.95 17.54
N SER A 239 -23.85 -19.88 16.43
CA SER A 239 -23.42 -18.64 15.77
C SER A 239 -23.27 -18.82 14.26
N ASN A 240 -23.09 -17.73 13.56
CA ASN A 240 -22.82 -17.74 12.12
C ASN A 240 -21.53 -18.51 11.77
N PHE A 241 -20.56 -18.54 12.70
CA PHE A 241 -19.25 -19.17 12.50
C PHE A 241 -19.31 -20.69 12.37
N GLU A 242 -20.33 -21.35 12.97
CA GLU A 242 -20.50 -22.80 12.89
C GLU A 242 -21.35 -23.26 11.69
N THR A 243 -21.77 -22.33 10.82
CA THR A 243 -22.48 -22.65 9.58
C THR A 243 -21.54 -23.27 8.52
N ASP A 244 -22.14 -23.93 7.55
CA ASP A 244 -21.44 -24.46 6.37
C ASP A 244 -20.78 -23.38 5.51
N LEU A 245 -21.14 -22.11 5.69
CA LEU A 245 -20.55 -20.95 5.03
C LEU A 245 -19.20 -20.52 5.62
N ILE A 246 -18.88 -20.90 6.88
CA ILE A 246 -17.66 -20.41 7.55
C ILE A 246 -16.87 -21.53 8.20
N PHE A 247 -17.55 -22.52 8.78
CA PHE A 247 -16.93 -23.56 9.59
C PHE A 247 -15.80 -24.34 8.90
N PRO A 248 -15.88 -24.69 7.59
CA PRO A 248 -14.76 -25.36 6.90
C PRO A 248 -13.46 -24.58 6.91
N ILE A 249 -13.51 -23.24 6.99
CA ILE A 249 -12.32 -22.39 7.09
C ILE A 249 -11.76 -22.48 8.53
N ILE A 250 -12.63 -22.57 9.54
CA ILE A 250 -12.22 -22.84 10.94
C ILE A 250 -11.52 -24.20 11.03
N GLU A 251 -12.09 -25.26 10.40
CA GLU A 251 -11.47 -26.60 10.37
C GLU A 251 -10.09 -26.57 9.72
N TYR A 252 -9.92 -25.79 8.64
CA TYR A 252 -8.63 -25.55 8.04
C TYR A 252 -7.65 -24.89 9.04
N ALA A 253 -8.08 -23.81 9.71
CA ALA A 253 -7.24 -23.12 10.70
C ALA A 253 -6.89 -24.01 11.91
N CYS A 254 -7.81 -24.87 12.33
CA CYS A 254 -7.53 -25.89 13.35
C CYS A 254 -6.45 -26.88 12.91
N LYS A 255 -6.50 -27.31 11.65
CA LYS A 255 -5.50 -28.24 11.09
C LYS A 255 -4.13 -27.61 11.02
N GLU A 256 -4.03 -26.36 10.57
CA GLU A 256 -2.77 -25.61 10.44
C GLU A 256 -2.14 -25.31 11.82
N SER A 257 -2.97 -24.95 12.80
CA SER A 257 -2.50 -24.60 14.15
C SER A 257 -2.29 -25.80 15.07
N GLY A 258 -2.93 -26.96 14.79
CA GLY A 258 -3.02 -28.09 15.70
C GLY A 258 -3.93 -27.84 16.91
N VAL A 259 -4.66 -26.72 16.96
CA VAL A 259 -5.56 -26.34 18.05
C VAL A 259 -7.00 -26.70 17.67
N ALA A 260 -7.67 -27.49 18.50
CA ALA A 260 -9.07 -27.86 18.26
C ALA A 260 -10.02 -26.68 18.55
N TYR A 261 -11.11 -26.58 17.77
CA TYR A 261 -12.21 -25.67 18.07
C TYR A 261 -12.86 -26.06 19.40
N ASN A 262 -13.28 -25.10 20.21
CA ASN A 262 -13.75 -25.24 21.60
C ASN A 262 -12.67 -25.66 22.61
N ALA A 263 -11.38 -25.55 22.28
CA ALA A 263 -10.30 -25.80 23.23
C ALA A 263 -10.21 -24.70 24.30
N SER A 264 -10.42 -23.45 23.95
CA SER A 264 -10.53 -22.31 24.87
C SER A 264 -11.24 -21.12 24.21
N PRO A 265 -11.88 -20.24 25.00
CA PRO A 265 -12.50 -19.02 24.46
C PRO A 265 -11.50 -18.14 23.66
N LYS A 266 -10.24 -18.07 24.09
CA LYS A 266 -9.21 -17.27 23.40
C LYS A 266 -8.79 -17.88 22.06
N SER A 267 -8.61 -19.21 22.00
CA SER A 267 -8.29 -19.89 20.74
C SER A 267 -9.45 -19.79 19.75
N ASP A 268 -10.69 -19.91 20.24
CA ASP A 268 -11.88 -19.85 19.39
C ASP A 268 -12.07 -18.48 18.74
N VAL A 269 -11.79 -17.40 19.48
CA VAL A 269 -11.76 -16.05 18.91
C VAL A 269 -10.76 -15.98 17.76
N SER A 270 -9.54 -16.49 17.94
CA SER A 270 -8.51 -16.46 16.90
C SER A 270 -8.89 -17.29 15.67
N LEU A 271 -9.45 -18.48 15.87
CA LEU A 271 -9.94 -19.32 14.77
C LEU A 271 -11.06 -18.67 13.98
N LYS A 272 -12.01 -18.02 14.66
CA LYS A 272 -13.13 -17.27 14.05
C LYS A 272 -12.64 -16.06 13.28
N VAL A 273 -11.69 -15.30 13.83
CA VAL A 273 -11.08 -14.14 13.16
C VAL A 273 -10.36 -14.56 11.88
N ILE A 274 -9.57 -15.63 11.91
CA ILE A 274 -8.90 -16.16 10.73
C ILE A 274 -9.92 -16.54 9.65
N ALA A 275 -10.99 -17.22 10.01
CA ALA A 275 -12.00 -17.65 9.05
C ALA A 275 -12.75 -16.48 8.40
N ASP A 276 -13.19 -15.50 9.19
CA ASP A 276 -13.81 -14.28 8.69
C ASP A 276 -12.89 -13.48 7.77
N HIS A 277 -11.66 -13.29 8.22
CA HIS A 277 -10.70 -12.48 7.47
C HIS A 277 -10.21 -13.17 6.20
N ALA A 278 -10.05 -14.50 6.18
CA ALA A 278 -9.72 -15.24 4.96
C ALA A 278 -10.81 -15.06 3.88
N ARG A 279 -12.10 -15.10 4.26
CA ARG A 279 -13.20 -14.76 3.35
C ARG A 279 -13.05 -13.32 2.83
N SER A 280 -12.93 -12.37 3.77
CA SER A 280 -12.80 -10.94 3.44
C SER A 280 -11.67 -10.68 2.45
N LEU A 281 -10.48 -11.22 2.70
CA LEU A 281 -9.30 -11.07 1.85
C LEU A 281 -9.52 -11.66 0.47
N THR A 282 -10.10 -12.85 0.37
CA THR A 282 -10.35 -13.54 -0.89
C THR A 282 -11.24 -12.69 -1.81
N PHE A 283 -12.35 -12.16 -1.28
CA PHE A 283 -13.29 -11.37 -2.05
C PHE A 283 -12.77 -9.95 -2.35
N MET A 284 -12.13 -9.28 -1.40
CA MET A 284 -11.57 -7.95 -1.62
C MET A 284 -10.49 -7.96 -2.70
N ILE A 285 -9.55 -8.95 -2.67
CA ILE A 285 -8.51 -9.08 -3.69
C ILE A 285 -9.09 -9.55 -5.02
N GLY A 286 -10.08 -10.47 -5.00
CA GLY A 286 -10.80 -10.92 -6.18
C GLY A 286 -11.47 -9.77 -6.94
N ASP A 287 -11.97 -8.77 -6.22
CA ASP A 287 -12.53 -7.52 -6.77
C ASP A 287 -11.47 -6.46 -7.14
N GLY A 288 -10.18 -6.74 -6.94
CA GLY A 288 -9.07 -5.91 -7.41
C GLY A 288 -8.50 -4.94 -6.37
N ILE A 289 -8.84 -5.10 -5.09
CA ILE A 289 -8.23 -4.29 -4.02
C ILE A 289 -6.84 -4.85 -3.71
N LEU A 290 -5.84 -3.97 -3.66
CA LEU A 290 -4.45 -4.31 -3.32
C LEU A 290 -4.03 -3.68 -1.99
N PRO A 291 -3.13 -4.33 -1.24
CA PRO A 291 -2.61 -3.78 0.02
C PRO A 291 -1.92 -2.42 -0.22
N SER A 292 -2.31 -1.41 0.54
CA SER A 292 -1.68 -0.08 0.49
C SER A 292 -1.72 0.61 1.85
N ASN A 293 -1.14 1.82 1.95
CA ASN A 293 -1.13 2.60 3.19
C ASN A 293 -2.35 3.52 3.37
N LEU A 294 -3.21 3.62 2.36
CA LEU A 294 -4.36 4.53 2.37
C LEU A 294 -5.61 3.88 1.79
N GLY A 295 -6.77 4.38 2.16
CA GLY A 295 -8.07 4.00 1.59
C GLY A 295 -8.38 2.51 1.72
N ARG A 296 -8.95 1.92 0.66
CA ARG A 296 -9.38 0.51 0.60
C ARG A 296 -8.24 -0.47 0.84
N GLY A 297 -7.05 -0.17 0.30
CA GLY A 297 -5.89 -1.03 0.46
C GLY A 297 -5.34 -1.05 1.88
N TYR A 298 -5.52 0.03 2.64
CA TYR A 298 -5.22 0.05 4.08
C TYR A 298 -6.16 -0.89 4.85
N ILE A 299 -7.46 -0.88 4.52
CA ILE A 299 -8.44 -1.79 5.13
C ILE A 299 -8.04 -3.24 4.85
N LEU A 300 -7.75 -3.59 3.60
CA LEU A 300 -7.29 -4.92 3.21
C LEU A 300 -6.04 -5.33 4.00
N ARG A 301 -5.06 -4.45 4.09
CA ARG A 301 -3.81 -4.69 4.84
C ARG A 301 -4.06 -4.90 6.32
N ARG A 302 -4.94 -4.10 6.94
CA ARG A 302 -5.34 -4.24 8.35
C ARG A 302 -5.96 -5.63 8.62
N VAL A 303 -6.92 -6.04 7.79
CA VAL A 303 -7.59 -7.35 7.89
C VAL A 303 -6.57 -8.49 7.73
N LEU A 304 -5.67 -8.42 6.75
CA LEU A 304 -4.65 -9.44 6.53
C LEU A 304 -3.71 -9.55 7.73
N ARG A 305 -3.16 -8.43 8.20
CA ARG A 305 -2.23 -8.42 9.33
C ARG A 305 -2.87 -8.88 10.62
N ARG A 306 -4.16 -8.59 10.83
CA ARG A 306 -4.94 -9.10 11.96
C ARG A 306 -5.10 -10.62 11.88
N ALA A 307 -5.40 -11.18 10.70
CA ALA A 307 -5.46 -12.63 10.51
C ALA A 307 -4.11 -13.32 10.80
N VAL A 308 -3.01 -12.77 10.30
CA VAL A 308 -1.64 -13.30 10.55
C VAL A 308 -1.29 -13.26 12.04
N ARG A 309 -1.63 -12.17 12.75
CA ARG A 309 -1.44 -12.11 14.20
C ARG A 309 -2.22 -13.20 14.95
N HIS A 310 -3.50 -13.39 14.60
CA HIS A 310 -4.30 -14.45 15.22
C HIS A 310 -3.77 -15.85 14.90
N GLY A 311 -3.19 -16.06 13.70
CA GLY A 311 -2.43 -17.27 13.40
C GLY A 311 -1.25 -17.46 14.35
N ARG A 312 -0.48 -16.40 14.59
CA ARG A 312 0.65 -16.42 15.53
C ARG A 312 0.23 -16.73 16.97
N LEU A 313 -0.91 -16.20 17.43
CA LEU A 313 -1.49 -16.50 18.74
C LEU A 313 -1.88 -17.99 18.89
N LEU A 314 -2.19 -18.67 17.79
CA LEU A 314 -2.45 -20.10 17.73
C LEU A 314 -1.18 -20.94 17.51
N GLY A 315 0.01 -20.33 17.42
CA GLY A 315 1.29 -21.02 17.22
C GLY A 315 1.68 -21.24 15.75
N ILE A 316 0.94 -20.67 14.78
CA ILE A 316 1.31 -20.74 13.36
C ILE A 316 2.43 -19.71 13.12
N ASP A 317 3.62 -20.16 12.74
CA ASP A 317 4.80 -19.32 12.50
C ASP A 317 5.24 -19.23 11.04
N HIS A 318 4.46 -19.80 10.15
CA HIS A 318 4.64 -19.84 8.70
C HIS A 318 3.43 -19.24 7.98
N GLU A 319 3.53 -19.09 6.67
CA GLU A 319 2.46 -18.61 5.80
C GLU A 319 1.37 -19.68 5.65
N PHE A 320 0.12 -19.30 5.88
CA PHE A 320 -1.01 -20.23 5.89
C PHE A 320 -2.26 -19.69 5.20
N LEU A 321 -2.38 -18.37 5.03
CA LEU A 321 -3.59 -17.77 4.47
C LEU A 321 -3.86 -18.20 3.02
N GLY A 322 -2.81 -18.56 2.26
CA GLY A 322 -2.95 -19.10 0.90
C GLY A 322 -3.78 -20.38 0.85
N GLY A 323 -3.64 -21.29 1.82
CA GLY A 323 -4.47 -22.50 1.92
C GLY A 323 -5.90 -22.18 2.36
N ALA A 324 -6.10 -21.15 3.19
CA ALA A 324 -7.45 -20.68 3.54
C ALA A 324 -8.21 -20.15 2.30
N VAL A 325 -7.52 -19.49 1.36
CA VAL A 325 -8.11 -19.09 0.06
C VAL A 325 -8.62 -20.28 -0.72
N ASP A 326 -7.87 -21.40 -0.74
CA ASP A 326 -8.30 -22.61 -1.44
C ASP A 326 -9.62 -23.15 -0.89
N VAL A 327 -9.80 -23.11 0.43
CA VAL A 327 -11.05 -23.48 1.10
C VAL A 327 -12.17 -22.52 0.70
N VAL A 328 -11.95 -21.21 0.78
CA VAL A 328 -12.96 -20.20 0.40
C VAL A 328 -13.40 -20.38 -1.05
N VAL A 329 -12.45 -20.56 -1.98
CA VAL A 329 -12.76 -20.77 -3.40
C VAL A 329 -13.55 -22.06 -3.62
N SER A 330 -13.26 -23.13 -2.88
CA SER A 330 -14.01 -24.38 -2.98
C SER A 330 -15.48 -24.25 -2.54
N MET A 331 -15.74 -23.37 -1.55
CA MET A 331 -17.09 -23.15 -0.98
C MET A 331 -17.91 -22.16 -1.82
N TYR A 332 -17.30 -21.14 -2.35
CA TYR A 332 -17.97 -19.98 -2.95
C TYR A 332 -17.80 -19.86 -4.46
N GLY A 333 -16.81 -20.53 -5.05
CA GLY A 333 -16.42 -20.36 -6.45
C GLY A 333 -17.47 -20.81 -7.48
N ASP A 334 -18.50 -21.55 -7.10
CA ASP A 334 -19.63 -21.89 -7.99
C ASP A 334 -20.61 -20.71 -8.12
N HIS A 335 -20.78 -19.94 -7.06
CA HIS A 335 -21.63 -18.75 -7.07
C HIS A 335 -20.86 -17.47 -7.51
N TYR A 336 -19.56 -17.41 -7.20
CA TYR A 336 -18.66 -16.31 -7.54
C TYR A 336 -17.47 -16.83 -8.37
N PRO A 337 -17.69 -17.12 -9.68
CA PRO A 337 -16.66 -17.73 -10.53
C PRO A 337 -15.38 -16.88 -10.63
N GLU A 338 -15.49 -15.56 -10.46
CA GLU A 338 -14.36 -14.63 -10.51
C GLU A 338 -13.28 -14.92 -9.46
N ILE A 339 -13.62 -15.46 -8.29
CA ILE A 339 -12.60 -15.81 -7.29
C ILE A 339 -11.86 -17.09 -7.66
N ARG A 340 -12.51 -18.02 -8.39
CA ARG A 340 -11.87 -19.23 -8.91
C ARG A 340 -10.92 -18.88 -10.07
N GLU A 341 -11.36 -18.03 -10.99
CA GLU A 341 -10.52 -17.57 -12.11
C GLU A 341 -9.26 -16.84 -11.64
N LYS A 342 -9.36 -16.11 -10.52
CA LYS A 342 -8.26 -15.30 -9.95
C LYS A 342 -7.57 -15.96 -8.75
N GLN A 343 -7.80 -17.25 -8.47
CA GLN A 343 -7.31 -17.92 -7.26
C GLN A 343 -5.79 -17.77 -7.07
N ASP A 344 -5.01 -18.08 -8.09
CA ASP A 344 -3.55 -17.98 -8.03
C ASP A 344 -3.07 -16.54 -7.80
N TYR A 345 -3.76 -15.58 -8.42
CA TYR A 345 -3.50 -14.16 -8.22
C TYR A 345 -3.79 -13.73 -6.78
N ILE A 346 -4.95 -14.13 -6.22
CA ILE A 346 -5.34 -13.82 -4.84
C ILE A 346 -4.29 -14.39 -3.87
N LYS A 347 -3.90 -15.65 -4.06
CA LYS A 347 -2.86 -16.32 -3.24
C LYS A 347 -1.53 -15.59 -3.33
N LYS A 348 -1.11 -15.15 -4.51
CA LYS A 348 0.15 -14.43 -4.71
C LYS A 348 0.16 -13.08 -3.97
N VAL A 349 -0.93 -12.31 -4.03
CA VAL A 349 -1.06 -11.04 -3.31
C VAL A 349 -0.99 -11.25 -1.79
N ILE A 350 -1.71 -12.26 -1.28
CA ILE A 350 -1.71 -12.60 0.15
C ILE A 350 -0.31 -13.05 0.59
N HIS A 351 0.30 -13.98 -0.13
CA HIS A 351 1.65 -14.49 0.15
C HIS A 351 2.66 -13.35 0.35
N MET A 352 2.66 -12.37 -0.54
CA MET A 352 3.62 -11.26 -0.47
C MET A 352 3.44 -10.38 0.77
N GLU A 353 2.20 -10.00 1.10
CA GLU A 353 1.95 -9.17 2.28
C GLU A 353 2.12 -9.98 3.58
N GLU A 354 1.70 -11.26 3.61
CA GLU A 354 1.86 -12.18 4.73
C GLU A 354 3.35 -12.43 5.02
N SER A 355 4.14 -12.80 3.99
CA SER A 355 5.59 -12.99 4.10
C SER A 355 6.32 -11.74 4.57
N SER A 356 5.95 -10.58 4.03
CA SER A 356 6.53 -9.29 4.44
C SER A 356 6.20 -8.98 5.90
N PHE A 357 4.96 -9.20 6.31
CA PHE A 357 4.52 -8.89 7.67
C PHE A 357 5.09 -9.85 8.70
N LEU A 358 5.18 -11.15 8.41
CA LEU A 358 5.82 -12.15 9.30
C LEU A 358 7.26 -11.75 9.67
N LYS A 359 8.01 -11.14 8.74
CA LYS A 359 9.38 -10.66 9.02
C LYS A 359 9.42 -9.52 10.02
N THR A 360 8.42 -8.63 10.02
CA THR A 360 8.36 -7.45 10.88
C THR A 360 7.54 -7.66 12.14
N LEU A 361 6.61 -8.63 12.13
CA LEU A 361 5.69 -8.91 13.23
C LEU A 361 6.43 -9.25 14.53
N LYS A 362 7.44 -10.09 14.45
CA LYS A 362 8.23 -10.49 15.63
C LYS A 362 8.89 -9.27 16.27
N SER A 363 9.58 -8.46 15.46
CA SER A 363 10.27 -7.27 15.97
C SER A 363 9.31 -6.21 16.51
N GLY A 364 8.14 -6.07 15.89
CA GLY A 364 7.08 -5.17 16.35
C GLY A 364 6.46 -5.61 17.69
N CYS A 365 6.16 -6.90 17.83
CA CYS A 365 5.67 -7.46 19.10
C CYS A 365 6.73 -7.34 20.19
N ASP A 366 7.98 -7.74 19.93
CA ASP A 366 9.07 -7.66 20.91
C ASP A 366 9.27 -6.21 21.41
N MET A 367 9.16 -5.21 20.53
CA MET A 367 9.24 -3.80 20.91
C MET A 367 8.04 -3.37 21.75
N LEU A 368 6.82 -3.76 21.36
CA LEU A 368 5.60 -3.41 22.10
C LEU A 368 5.58 -4.07 23.48
N ASP A 369 6.01 -5.32 23.62
CA ASP A 369 6.13 -6.03 24.88
C ASP A 369 7.10 -5.32 25.86
N VAL A 370 8.23 -4.80 25.34
CA VAL A 370 9.17 -4.00 26.13
C VAL A 370 8.50 -2.71 26.62
N GLU A 371 7.74 -2.02 25.79
CA GLU A 371 7.05 -0.79 26.18
C GLU A 371 5.91 -1.07 27.16
N ILE A 372 5.13 -2.13 26.96
CA ILE A 372 4.11 -2.58 27.93
C ILE A 372 4.74 -2.88 29.30
N THR A 373 5.86 -3.59 29.32
CA THR A 373 6.57 -3.88 30.58
C THR A 373 7.01 -2.59 31.29
N LYS A 374 7.58 -1.62 30.54
CA LYS A 374 7.96 -0.31 31.10
C LYS A 374 6.77 0.47 31.66
N LEU A 375 5.63 0.42 30.98
CA LEU A 375 4.40 1.08 31.44
C LEU A 375 3.89 0.42 32.73
N GLN A 376 3.90 -0.91 32.80
CA GLN A 376 3.52 -1.65 34.02
C GLN A 376 4.42 -1.33 35.21
N GLU A 377 5.74 -1.30 35.00
CA GLU A 377 6.72 -0.92 36.02
C GLU A 377 6.54 0.53 36.49
N ALA A 378 6.16 1.43 35.57
CA ALA A 378 5.90 2.83 35.88
C ALA A 378 4.49 3.11 36.44
N GLY A 379 3.61 2.10 36.51
CA GLY A 379 2.21 2.26 36.94
C GLY A 379 1.37 3.10 35.96
N LYS A 380 1.76 3.18 34.67
CA LYS A 380 1.05 3.88 33.61
C LYS A 380 0.22 2.91 32.80
N THR A 381 -0.91 3.39 32.27
CA THR A 381 -1.84 2.60 31.48
C THR A 381 -2.03 3.11 30.05
N GLU A 382 -1.28 4.13 29.63
CA GLU A 382 -1.38 4.73 28.31
C GLU A 382 -0.03 4.70 27.60
N LEU A 383 -0.01 4.15 26.38
CA LEU A 383 1.17 4.14 25.50
C LEU A 383 1.27 5.46 24.75
N ASP A 384 2.46 6.03 24.73
CA ASP A 384 2.80 7.27 24.04
C ASP A 384 2.54 7.16 22.53
N GLY A 385 1.91 8.19 21.94
CA GLY A 385 1.54 8.25 20.53
C GLY A 385 2.73 8.20 19.57
N ASP A 386 3.88 8.77 19.93
CA ASP A 386 5.12 8.72 19.14
C ASP A 386 5.68 7.29 19.05
N VAL A 387 5.56 6.51 20.12
CA VAL A 387 5.98 5.10 20.13
C VAL A 387 5.09 4.28 19.21
N ALA A 388 3.78 4.47 19.28
CA ALA A 388 2.84 3.79 18.39
C ALA A 388 3.02 4.22 16.93
N PHE A 389 3.31 5.50 16.69
CA PHE A 389 3.63 6.00 15.36
C PHE A 389 4.88 5.32 14.80
N LYS A 390 5.94 5.17 15.59
CA LYS A 390 7.16 4.45 15.20
C LYS A 390 6.89 2.99 14.87
N LEU A 391 6.06 2.29 15.64
CA LEU A 391 5.61 0.94 15.34
C LEU A 391 4.89 0.88 13.98
N SER A 392 4.02 1.85 13.69
CA SER A 392 3.27 1.92 12.44
C SER A 392 4.17 2.25 11.25
N ASP A 393 5.01 3.27 11.35
CA ASP A 393 5.85 3.79 10.26
C ASP A 393 7.04 2.87 9.93
N THR A 394 7.75 2.38 10.95
CA THR A 394 8.98 1.62 10.79
C THR A 394 8.73 0.11 10.63
N PHE A 395 7.82 -0.45 11.43
CA PHE A 395 7.54 -1.89 11.44
C PHE A 395 6.26 -2.25 10.66
N GLY A 396 5.53 -1.24 10.17
CA GLY A 396 4.26 -1.46 9.49
C GLY A 396 3.20 -2.07 10.40
N PHE A 397 3.28 -1.85 11.71
CA PHE A 397 2.36 -2.37 12.71
C PHE A 397 1.14 -1.42 12.79
N PRO A 398 -0.06 -1.81 12.33
CA PRO A 398 -1.20 -0.90 12.30
C PRO A 398 -1.52 -0.34 13.70
N LYS A 399 -1.92 0.94 13.77
CA LYS A 399 -2.32 1.60 15.02
C LYS A 399 -3.38 0.79 15.78
N GLU A 400 -4.35 0.31 15.04
CA GLU A 400 -5.47 -0.47 15.58
C GLU A 400 -5.01 -1.81 16.17
N LEU A 401 -4.01 -2.44 15.56
CA LEU A 401 -3.41 -3.66 16.09
C LEU A 401 -2.63 -3.40 17.38
N THR A 402 -1.94 -2.27 17.44
CA THR A 402 -1.28 -1.81 18.68
C THR A 402 -2.32 -1.57 19.78
N ALA A 403 -3.43 -0.88 19.46
CA ALA A 403 -4.50 -0.62 20.42
C ALA A 403 -5.17 -1.92 20.91
N GLU A 404 -5.42 -2.89 20.02
CA GLU A 404 -5.98 -4.21 20.38
C GLU A 404 -5.08 -4.98 21.37
N ILE A 405 -3.76 -4.94 21.15
CA ILE A 405 -2.79 -5.58 22.07
C ILE A 405 -2.76 -4.85 23.41
N LEU A 406 -2.79 -3.53 23.41
CA LEU A 406 -2.81 -2.74 24.64
C LEU A 406 -4.08 -3.02 25.46
N GLU A 407 -5.25 -3.13 24.82
CA GLU A 407 -6.52 -3.48 25.47
C GLU A 407 -6.47 -4.86 26.14
N GLU A 408 -5.82 -5.86 25.51
CA GLU A 408 -5.59 -7.18 26.10
C GLU A 408 -4.79 -7.11 27.43
N HIS A 409 -3.99 -6.05 27.60
CA HIS A 409 -3.20 -5.78 28.80
C HIS A 409 -3.88 -4.74 29.74
N GLY A 410 -5.11 -4.30 29.45
CA GLY A 410 -5.83 -3.28 30.21
C GLY A 410 -5.25 -1.88 30.05
N MET A 411 -4.62 -1.59 28.90
CA MET A 411 -3.97 -0.33 28.58
C MET A 411 -4.64 0.37 27.39
N THR A 412 -4.34 1.65 27.20
CA THR A 412 -4.85 2.50 26.13
C THR A 412 -3.71 3.10 25.30
N LEU A 413 -4.05 3.67 24.16
CA LEU A 413 -3.14 4.38 23.26
C LEU A 413 -3.41 5.90 23.32
N ASP A 414 -2.37 6.73 23.39
CA ASP A 414 -2.47 8.17 23.11
C ASP A 414 -2.75 8.42 21.63
N GLU A 415 -4.03 8.42 21.27
CA GLU A 415 -4.47 8.65 19.89
C GLU A 415 -4.17 10.05 19.37
N LYS A 416 -4.13 11.04 20.26
CA LYS A 416 -3.85 12.43 19.92
C LYS A 416 -2.38 12.60 19.55
N GLY A 417 -1.46 12.11 20.37
CA GLY A 417 -0.03 12.11 20.07
C GLY A 417 0.30 11.36 18.77
N PHE A 418 -0.36 10.22 18.53
CA PHE A 418 -0.23 9.50 17.25
C PHE A 418 -0.65 10.36 16.04
N ALA A 419 -1.79 11.06 16.14
CA ALA A 419 -2.29 11.91 15.07
C ALA A 419 -1.38 13.12 14.82
N GLU A 420 -0.82 13.71 15.85
CA GLU A 420 0.15 14.81 15.78
C GLU A 420 1.44 14.35 15.08
N ALA A 421 2.01 13.20 15.45
CA ALA A 421 3.20 12.62 14.81
C ALA A 421 2.96 12.33 13.32
N LEU A 422 1.80 11.79 12.97
CA LEU A 422 1.40 11.52 11.59
C LEU A 422 1.28 12.82 10.77
N GLU A 423 0.73 13.89 11.33
CA GLU A 423 0.60 15.18 10.63
C GLU A 423 1.96 15.87 10.43
N VAL A 424 2.87 15.75 11.38
CA VAL A 424 4.27 16.20 11.24
C VAL A 424 4.94 15.51 10.04
N GLN A 425 4.80 14.18 9.93
CA GLN A 425 5.34 13.42 8.79
C GLN A 425 4.70 13.85 7.46
N ARG A 426 3.37 14.01 7.44
CA ARG A 426 2.63 14.48 6.25
C ARG A 426 3.08 15.87 5.82
N LYS A 427 3.35 16.76 6.78
CA LYS A 427 3.86 18.11 6.52
C LYS A 427 5.26 18.04 5.92
N MET A 428 6.18 17.28 6.51
CA MET A 428 7.53 17.07 5.95
C MET A 428 7.48 16.51 4.53
N ALA A 429 6.58 15.57 4.25
CA ALA A 429 6.40 15.00 2.91
C ALA A 429 5.80 16.02 1.90
N ARG A 430 4.94 16.94 2.37
CA ARG A 430 4.43 18.06 1.55
C ARG A 430 5.52 19.09 1.28
N ASP A 431 6.22 19.54 2.32
CA ASP A 431 7.29 20.55 2.23
C ASP A 431 8.43 20.07 1.30
N ALA A 432 8.75 18.77 1.33
CA ALA A 432 9.70 18.16 0.40
C ALA A 432 9.23 18.15 -1.07
N ARG A 433 7.91 18.24 -1.33
CA ARG A 433 7.31 18.34 -2.68
C ARG A 433 7.13 19.78 -3.15
N ASP A 434 6.82 20.70 -2.22
CA ASP A 434 6.44 22.09 -2.55
C ASP A 434 7.63 23.02 -2.84
N ASP A 435 8.86 22.63 -2.57
CA ASP A 435 10.05 23.49 -2.68
C ASP A 435 10.53 23.81 -4.11
N LYS A 436 9.76 23.44 -5.16
CA LYS A 436 10.15 23.65 -6.56
C LYS A 436 9.11 24.28 -7.48
N THR A 437 7.93 24.59 -7.01
CA THR A 437 6.93 25.23 -7.87
C THR A 437 6.28 26.42 -7.18
N GLY A 438 6.86 27.61 -7.34
CA GLY A 438 6.18 28.86 -7.02
C GLY A 438 4.81 28.86 -7.73
N ARG A 439 3.73 28.58 -6.99
CA ARG A 439 2.36 28.63 -7.52
C ARG A 439 1.95 30.09 -7.66
N PRO A 440 1.56 30.56 -8.84
CA PRO A 440 0.96 31.88 -8.97
C PRO A 440 -0.31 31.96 -8.12
N VAL A 441 -0.59 33.10 -7.53
CA VAL A 441 -1.77 33.39 -6.69
C VAL A 441 -3.10 33.14 -7.43
N LEU A 442 -3.08 33.08 -8.76
CA LEU A 442 -4.20 32.74 -9.65
C LEU A 442 -4.98 31.45 -9.33
N TYR A 443 -4.39 30.51 -8.60
CA TYR A 443 -5.06 29.24 -8.27
C TYR A 443 -6.24 29.37 -7.30
N ASN A 444 -6.42 30.53 -6.66
CA ASN A 444 -7.48 30.76 -5.69
C ASN A 444 -8.69 31.52 -6.27
N ASP A 445 -8.59 32.03 -7.51
CA ASP A 445 -9.68 32.79 -8.13
C ASP A 445 -10.62 31.84 -8.89
N ARG A 446 -11.81 31.60 -8.32
CA ARG A 446 -12.79 30.61 -8.81
C ARG A 446 -13.75 31.15 -9.87
N ASP A 447 -13.78 32.46 -10.11
CA ASP A 447 -14.77 33.10 -10.98
C ASP A 447 -14.12 34.06 -11.98
N LEU A 448 -13.39 33.52 -12.96
CA LEU A 448 -12.85 34.36 -14.05
C LEU A 448 -13.92 34.84 -15.06
N ASN A 449 -15.08 34.20 -15.06
CA ASN A 449 -16.28 34.55 -15.86
C ASN A 449 -15.98 35.06 -17.28
N VAL A 450 -15.10 34.38 -18.01
CA VAL A 450 -14.72 34.70 -19.38
C VAL A 450 -15.43 33.74 -20.34
N ALA A 451 -16.51 34.17 -20.93
CA ALA A 451 -17.28 33.39 -21.90
C ALA A 451 -16.57 33.33 -23.26
N GLY A 452 -16.70 32.21 -23.97
CA GLY A 452 -16.32 32.11 -25.39
C GLY A 452 -14.88 31.75 -25.67
N LEU A 453 -14.14 31.28 -24.66
CA LEU A 453 -12.75 30.81 -24.84
C LEU A 453 -12.68 29.50 -25.61
N LYS A 454 -11.73 29.40 -26.57
CA LYS A 454 -11.49 28.19 -27.36
C LYS A 454 -10.05 27.76 -27.29
N VAL A 455 -9.84 26.46 -27.17
CA VAL A 455 -8.55 25.82 -27.43
C VAL A 455 -8.62 25.21 -28.81
N ASP A 456 -7.81 25.74 -29.73
CA ASP A 456 -7.66 25.21 -31.10
C ASP A 456 -6.17 25.08 -31.40
N GLU A 457 -5.66 23.87 -31.34
CA GLU A 457 -4.25 23.55 -31.52
C GLU A 457 -3.70 23.97 -32.90
N ALA A 458 -4.58 24.21 -33.88
CA ALA A 458 -4.20 24.71 -35.21
C ALA A 458 -4.18 26.26 -35.29
N ALA A 459 -4.68 26.97 -34.27
CA ALA A 459 -4.67 28.43 -34.26
C ALA A 459 -3.27 28.97 -33.96
N HIS A 460 -2.96 30.11 -34.56
CA HIS A 460 -1.70 30.83 -34.38
C HIS A 460 -1.87 32.31 -33.99
N ALA A 461 -3.11 32.71 -33.76
CA ALA A 461 -3.45 34.08 -33.39
C ALA A 461 -4.66 34.10 -32.44
N GLY A 462 -4.74 35.13 -31.62
CA GLY A 462 -5.84 35.34 -30.68
C GLY A 462 -5.85 36.79 -30.17
N LYS A 463 -6.75 37.09 -29.23
CA LYS A 463 -6.88 38.39 -28.58
C LYS A 463 -6.66 38.24 -27.07
N VAL A 464 -5.91 39.15 -26.47
CA VAL A 464 -5.69 39.15 -25.01
C VAL A 464 -7.00 39.56 -24.31
N MET A 465 -7.50 38.66 -23.49
CA MET A 465 -8.76 38.87 -22.75
C MET A 465 -8.51 39.32 -21.31
N LYS A 466 -7.51 38.75 -20.63
CA LYS A 466 -7.13 39.12 -19.26
C LYS A 466 -5.65 38.91 -19.03
N ILE A 467 -5.07 39.72 -18.14
CA ILE A 467 -3.67 39.61 -17.71
C ILE A 467 -3.61 39.65 -16.19
N TYR A 468 -2.87 38.70 -15.58
CA TYR A 468 -2.64 38.64 -14.16
C TYR A 468 -1.13 38.64 -13.89
N PRO A 469 -0.57 39.67 -13.21
CA PRO A 469 0.81 39.59 -12.72
C PRO A 469 0.98 38.44 -11.74
N VAL A 470 2.13 37.76 -11.77
CA VAL A 470 2.36 36.59 -10.91
C VAL A 470 2.33 36.96 -9.41
N ALA A 471 2.69 38.19 -9.08
CA ALA A 471 2.74 38.70 -7.70
C ALA A 471 1.41 39.25 -7.17
N GLU A 472 0.40 39.42 -8.04
CA GLU A 472 -0.84 40.14 -7.72
C GLU A 472 -2.07 39.26 -8.01
N ALA A 473 -3.08 39.31 -7.12
CA ALA A 473 -4.31 38.55 -7.26
C ALA A 473 -5.35 39.23 -8.18
N GLN A 474 -5.13 40.48 -8.60
CA GLN A 474 -6.05 41.25 -9.42
C GLN A 474 -5.58 41.35 -10.86
N PRO A 475 -6.50 41.31 -11.86
CA PRO A 475 -6.12 41.54 -13.25
C PRO A 475 -5.68 43.00 -13.48
N VAL A 476 -4.75 43.16 -14.43
CA VAL A 476 -4.26 44.47 -14.88
C VAL A 476 -4.54 44.68 -16.36
N ASP A 477 -4.55 45.93 -16.82
CA ASP A 477 -4.79 46.28 -18.22
C ASP A 477 -3.55 46.04 -19.11
N ALA A 478 -2.33 46.06 -18.54
CA ALA A 478 -1.10 45.82 -19.30
C ALA A 478 0.04 45.37 -18.38
N VAL A 479 1.03 44.67 -18.99
CA VAL A 479 2.31 44.28 -18.38
C VAL A 479 3.45 44.64 -19.30
N SER A 480 4.59 44.98 -18.71
CA SER A 480 5.76 45.52 -19.44
C SER A 480 7.01 44.66 -19.26
N ASP A 481 8.06 45.03 -19.94
CA ASP A 481 9.38 44.39 -19.96
C ASP A 481 9.86 43.95 -18.56
N GLY A 482 10.33 42.71 -18.46
CA GLY A 482 10.81 42.05 -17.24
C GLY A 482 9.72 41.58 -16.26
N GLN A 483 8.43 41.82 -16.53
CA GLN A 483 7.35 41.37 -15.64
C GLN A 483 6.88 39.96 -15.96
N ASP A 484 6.68 39.16 -14.89
CA ASP A 484 6.06 37.85 -14.97
C ASP A 484 4.54 37.96 -14.89
N ALA A 485 3.86 37.40 -15.87
CA ALA A 485 2.40 37.44 -15.93
C ALA A 485 1.79 36.13 -16.48
N ALA A 486 0.50 35.97 -16.20
CA ALA A 486 -0.35 34.97 -16.82
C ALA A 486 -1.35 35.67 -17.75
N VAL A 487 -1.41 35.23 -19.00
CA VAL A 487 -2.25 35.83 -20.06
C VAL A 487 -3.32 34.83 -20.47
N ILE A 488 -4.56 35.30 -20.63
CA ILE A 488 -5.68 34.53 -21.13
C ILE A 488 -6.08 35.09 -22.50
N LEU A 489 -6.11 34.20 -23.51
CA LEU A 489 -6.51 34.55 -24.89
C LEU A 489 -7.92 34.02 -25.17
N ASP A 490 -8.66 34.66 -26.08
CA ASP A 490 -9.95 34.20 -26.60
C ASP A 490 -9.80 32.87 -27.36
N VAL A 491 -8.73 32.72 -28.15
CA VAL A 491 -8.35 31.49 -28.84
C VAL A 491 -6.88 31.21 -28.56
N THR A 492 -6.58 29.99 -28.14
CA THR A 492 -5.21 29.57 -27.89
C THR A 492 -4.89 28.23 -28.54
N GLY A 493 -3.69 28.12 -29.17
CA GLY A 493 -3.12 26.88 -29.68
C GLY A 493 -2.20 26.19 -28.69
N PHE A 494 -2.03 26.73 -27.48
CA PHE A 494 -1.24 26.11 -26.42
C PHE A 494 -2.04 25.04 -25.69
N HIS A 495 -1.48 23.84 -25.61
CA HIS A 495 -2.04 22.75 -24.82
C HIS A 495 -1.69 22.91 -23.33
N ALA A 496 -2.70 22.88 -22.46
CA ALA A 496 -2.53 23.04 -21.03
C ALA A 496 -2.03 21.74 -20.36
N GLU A 497 -1.30 21.88 -19.25
CA GLU A 497 -0.93 20.77 -18.38
C GLU A 497 -2.16 20.00 -17.88
N GLY A 498 -2.14 18.66 -18.01
CA GLY A 498 -3.23 17.79 -17.56
C GLY A 498 -2.89 16.31 -17.70
N GLY A 499 -3.50 15.45 -16.87
CA GLY A 499 -3.29 13.98 -16.93
C GLY A 499 -1.83 13.54 -16.79
N GLY A 500 -0.98 14.36 -16.13
CA GLY A 500 0.46 14.11 -16.02
C GLY A 500 1.30 14.60 -17.20
N GLN A 501 0.67 15.10 -18.29
CA GLN A 501 1.35 15.72 -19.39
C GLN A 501 1.70 17.18 -19.07
N LEU A 502 2.95 17.60 -19.33
CA LEU A 502 3.37 19.00 -19.22
C LEU A 502 2.71 19.87 -20.28
N GLY A 503 2.36 21.10 -19.89
CA GLY A 503 1.80 22.09 -20.79
C GLY A 503 2.84 22.62 -21.80
N ASP A 504 2.37 23.20 -22.90
CA ASP A 504 3.20 23.82 -23.92
C ASP A 504 3.93 25.05 -23.44
N ILE A 505 5.02 25.36 -24.13
CA ILE A 505 5.78 26.62 -24.04
C ILE A 505 5.90 27.25 -25.42
N GLY A 506 6.31 28.51 -25.45
CA GLY A 506 6.49 29.22 -26.72
C GLY A 506 6.61 30.72 -26.55
N VAL A 507 6.14 31.47 -27.55
CA VAL A 507 6.22 32.94 -27.58
C VAL A 507 4.88 33.52 -28.00
N ILE A 508 4.44 34.57 -27.30
CA ILE A 508 3.29 35.41 -27.67
C ILE A 508 3.86 36.77 -28.16
N LYS A 509 3.46 37.19 -29.35
CA LYS A 509 3.87 38.44 -29.96
C LYS A 509 2.68 39.38 -30.07
N ALA A 510 2.70 40.47 -29.32
CA ALA A 510 1.74 41.57 -29.36
C ALA A 510 2.29 42.71 -30.26
N PRO A 511 1.48 43.69 -30.68
CA PRO A 511 1.93 44.81 -31.49
C PRO A 511 3.07 45.65 -30.87
N ALA A 512 3.11 45.71 -29.53
CA ALA A 512 4.07 46.51 -28.78
C ALA A 512 4.98 45.69 -27.84
N GLY A 513 4.90 44.37 -27.86
CA GLY A 513 5.71 43.54 -26.94
C GLY A 513 5.76 42.05 -27.28
N VAL A 514 6.69 41.36 -26.63
CA VAL A 514 6.93 39.91 -26.79
C VAL A 514 6.97 39.26 -25.40
N MET A 515 6.24 38.18 -25.22
CA MET A 515 6.23 37.40 -24.00
C MET A 515 6.70 35.98 -24.28
N ARG A 516 7.66 35.50 -23.49
CA ARG A 516 8.06 34.11 -23.47
C ARG A 516 7.13 33.33 -22.54
N VAL A 517 6.40 32.37 -23.09
CA VAL A 517 5.56 31.45 -22.33
C VAL A 517 6.40 30.29 -21.81
N THR A 518 6.45 30.14 -20.50
CA THR A 518 7.19 29.07 -19.83
C THR A 518 6.29 27.97 -19.26
N LYS A 519 4.98 28.25 -19.08
CA LYS A 519 4.00 27.30 -18.57
C LYS A 519 2.63 27.58 -19.19
N THR A 520 1.91 26.52 -19.55
CA THR A 520 0.49 26.58 -19.92
C THR A 520 -0.31 25.67 -19.00
N LYS A 521 -1.31 26.22 -18.31
CA LYS A 521 -2.12 25.53 -17.33
C LYS A 521 -3.60 25.80 -17.51
N LYS A 522 -4.43 24.96 -16.84
CA LYS A 522 -5.87 25.06 -16.84
C LYS A 522 -6.38 25.37 -15.44
N LEU A 523 -7.31 26.31 -15.32
CA LEU A 523 -8.00 26.61 -14.07
C LEU A 523 -9.12 25.56 -13.81
N PRO A 524 -9.64 25.47 -12.58
CA PRO A 524 -10.73 24.54 -12.25
C PRO A 524 -12.00 24.71 -13.07
N ASP A 525 -12.29 25.93 -13.54
CA ASP A 525 -13.41 26.29 -14.42
C ASP A 525 -13.17 25.94 -15.90
N GLY A 526 -12.01 25.39 -16.23
CA GLY A 526 -11.65 24.96 -17.57
C GLY A 526 -10.90 26.01 -18.42
N VAL A 527 -10.67 27.22 -17.91
CA VAL A 527 -9.97 28.29 -18.61
C VAL A 527 -8.47 28.01 -18.74
N THR A 528 -7.94 28.06 -19.97
CA THR A 528 -6.51 27.91 -20.22
C THR A 528 -5.80 29.26 -20.11
N PHE A 529 -4.66 29.29 -19.40
CA PHE A 529 -3.80 30.46 -19.30
C PHE A 529 -2.33 30.12 -19.62
N MET A 530 -1.61 31.08 -20.18
CA MET A 530 -0.20 31.03 -20.50
C MET A 530 0.58 31.93 -19.54
N ALA A 531 1.49 31.32 -18.73
CA ALA A 531 2.34 32.08 -17.80
C ALA A 531 3.76 32.17 -18.32
N GLY A 532 4.38 33.32 -18.12
CA GLY A 532 5.75 33.57 -18.55
C GLY A 532 6.19 35.01 -18.28
N THR A 533 7.25 35.43 -18.92
CA THR A 533 7.92 36.74 -18.74
C THR A 533 7.79 37.58 -20.01
N VAL A 534 7.44 38.86 -19.89
CA VAL A 534 7.53 39.82 -20.99
C VAL A 534 8.98 40.13 -21.22
N GLU A 535 9.52 39.73 -22.40
CA GLU A 535 10.94 39.92 -22.74
C GLU A 535 11.23 41.28 -23.38
N GLU A 536 10.26 41.86 -24.09
CA GLU A 536 10.38 43.14 -24.75
C GLU A 536 9.03 43.90 -24.78
N GLY A 537 9.02 45.14 -24.46
CA GLY A 537 7.91 46.08 -24.67
C GLY A 537 6.74 45.88 -23.72
N THR A 538 5.52 45.92 -24.23
CA THR A 538 4.27 45.91 -23.43
C THR A 538 3.21 45.03 -24.10
N ILE A 539 2.48 44.28 -23.30
CA ILE A 539 1.30 43.52 -23.72
C ILE A 539 0.09 44.05 -22.94
N ALA A 540 -0.98 44.41 -23.66
CA ALA A 540 -2.19 45.00 -23.09
C ALA A 540 -3.42 44.12 -23.36
N VAL A 541 -4.43 44.25 -22.49
CA VAL A 541 -5.75 43.66 -22.69
C VAL A 541 -6.37 44.28 -23.96
N GLY A 542 -6.86 43.42 -24.82
CA GLY A 542 -7.43 43.81 -26.11
C GLY A 542 -6.45 43.69 -27.28
N ASP A 543 -5.16 43.49 -27.05
CA ASP A 543 -4.17 43.28 -28.10
C ASP A 543 -4.51 42.07 -28.97
N ALA A 544 -4.44 42.25 -30.29
CA ALA A 544 -4.40 41.12 -31.23
C ALA A 544 -2.98 40.55 -31.25
N VAL A 545 -2.83 39.31 -30.87
CA VAL A 545 -1.52 38.65 -30.75
C VAL A 545 -1.41 37.49 -31.72
N THR A 546 -0.17 37.27 -32.16
CA THR A 546 0.21 35.99 -32.75
C THR A 546 1.07 35.18 -31.77
N TYR A 547 1.06 33.87 -31.90
CA TYR A 547 1.88 33.03 -31.03
C TYR A 547 2.51 31.85 -31.75
N GLU A 548 3.65 31.45 -31.25
CA GLU A 548 4.43 30.33 -31.76
C GLU A 548 4.66 29.35 -30.62
N VAL A 549 4.10 28.16 -30.77
CA VAL A 549 4.31 27.05 -29.82
C VAL A 549 5.65 26.37 -30.16
N ASP A 550 6.40 25.94 -29.15
CA ASP A 550 7.57 25.09 -29.36
C ASP A 550 7.14 23.70 -29.85
N THR A 551 7.11 23.56 -31.19
CA THR A 551 6.64 22.34 -31.87
C THR A 551 7.58 21.16 -31.69
N VAL A 552 8.88 21.40 -31.47
CA VAL A 552 9.87 20.34 -31.20
C VAL A 552 9.58 19.72 -29.85
N ARG A 553 9.46 20.55 -28.82
CA ARG A 553 9.11 20.11 -27.47
C ARG A 553 7.74 19.42 -27.43
N ARG A 554 6.72 19.98 -28.09
CA ARG A 554 5.37 19.35 -28.19
C ARG A 554 5.46 17.98 -28.86
N SER A 555 6.27 17.83 -29.91
CA SER A 555 6.46 16.56 -30.59
C SER A 555 7.12 15.50 -29.69
N ASP A 556 8.11 15.92 -28.88
CA ASP A 556 8.74 15.00 -27.91
C ASP A 556 7.75 14.57 -26.82
N ILE A 557 6.92 15.49 -26.32
CA ILE A 557 5.83 15.18 -25.40
C ILE A 557 4.84 14.20 -26.04
N ALA A 558 4.42 14.42 -27.29
CA ALA A 558 3.49 13.55 -28.01
C ALA A 558 4.05 12.14 -28.19
N ARG A 559 5.36 11.98 -28.46
CA ARG A 559 6.04 10.68 -28.51
C ARG A 559 5.96 9.96 -27.17
N ASN A 560 6.35 10.65 -26.09
CA ASN A 560 6.33 10.10 -24.74
C ASN A 560 4.90 9.77 -24.28
N HIS A 561 3.91 10.59 -24.62
CA HIS A 561 2.52 10.35 -24.27
C HIS A 561 1.93 9.10 -24.96
N THR A 562 2.13 9.00 -26.27
CA THR A 562 1.66 7.81 -27.01
C THR A 562 2.40 6.55 -26.55
N ALA A 563 3.70 6.65 -26.23
CA ALA A 563 4.48 5.55 -25.66
C ALA A 563 3.95 5.12 -24.27
N THR A 564 3.41 6.05 -23.48
CA THR A 564 2.77 5.74 -22.18
C THR A 564 1.55 4.83 -22.36
N HIS A 565 0.70 5.11 -23.36
CA HIS A 565 -0.44 4.24 -23.68
C HIS A 565 0.01 2.85 -24.14
N LEU A 566 1.03 2.78 -25.01
CA LEU A 566 1.60 1.48 -25.40
C LEU A 566 2.21 0.73 -24.21
N LEU A 567 2.90 1.43 -23.33
CA LEU A 567 3.48 0.87 -22.11
C LEU A 567 2.41 0.30 -21.18
N GLN A 568 1.32 1.03 -20.94
CA GLN A 568 0.19 0.56 -20.12
C GLN A 568 -0.42 -0.71 -20.69
N ALA A 569 -0.69 -0.76 -22.00
CA ALA A 569 -1.25 -1.93 -22.65
C ALA A 569 -0.29 -3.14 -22.59
N ALA A 570 1.01 -2.93 -22.80
CA ALA A 570 2.03 -3.96 -22.71
C ALA A 570 2.16 -4.51 -21.27
N LEU A 571 2.19 -3.63 -20.27
CA LEU A 571 2.24 -4.02 -18.86
C LEU A 571 1.02 -4.87 -18.47
N ARG A 572 -0.18 -4.48 -18.88
CA ARG A 572 -1.40 -5.27 -18.65
C ARG A 572 -1.35 -6.64 -19.34
N SER A 573 -0.80 -6.70 -20.53
CA SER A 573 -0.64 -7.97 -21.26
C SER A 573 0.35 -8.92 -20.59
N VAL A 574 1.45 -8.41 -20.04
CA VAL A 574 2.54 -9.21 -19.44
C VAL A 574 2.28 -9.54 -17.98
N LEU A 575 1.80 -8.55 -17.19
CA LEU A 575 1.65 -8.68 -15.73
C LEU A 575 0.20 -9.02 -15.31
N GLY A 576 -0.79 -8.73 -16.15
CA GLY A 576 -2.20 -9.00 -15.88
C GLY A 576 -3.09 -7.77 -15.79
N SER A 577 -4.41 -8.01 -15.81
CA SER A 577 -5.45 -6.97 -15.88
C SER A 577 -5.53 -6.05 -14.64
N HIS A 578 -4.89 -6.42 -13.52
CA HIS A 578 -4.81 -5.62 -12.30
C HIS A 578 -3.91 -4.38 -12.42
N VAL A 579 -3.08 -4.31 -13.46
CA VAL A 579 -2.25 -3.14 -13.75
C VAL A 579 -3.14 -1.97 -14.15
N ASN A 580 -3.21 -0.96 -13.28
CA ASN A 580 -3.95 0.28 -13.51
C ASN A 580 -3.03 1.46 -13.21
N GLN A 581 -3.23 2.56 -13.92
CA GLN A 581 -2.48 3.79 -13.66
C GLN A 581 -2.75 4.31 -12.25
N ALA A 582 -1.68 4.56 -11.50
CA ALA A 582 -1.69 5.23 -10.19
C ALA A 582 -1.15 6.66 -10.30
N GLY A 583 -0.38 6.96 -11.32
CA GLY A 583 0.16 8.27 -11.63
C GLY A 583 0.88 8.26 -12.97
N SER A 584 1.08 9.45 -13.56
CA SER A 584 1.82 9.61 -14.81
C SER A 584 2.56 10.95 -14.83
N TYR A 585 3.67 10.97 -15.53
CA TYR A 585 4.37 12.19 -15.93
C TYR A 585 4.85 12.03 -17.36
N VAL A 586 4.54 13.00 -18.20
CA VAL A 586 4.90 13.02 -19.61
C VAL A 586 5.55 14.36 -19.94
N GLY A 587 6.88 14.36 -20.00
CA GLY A 587 7.71 15.50 -20.38
C GLY A 587 8.34 15.32 -21.75
N PRO A 588 9.12 16.32 -22.23
CA PRO A 588 9.84 16.20 -23.49
C PRO A 588 11.05 15.27 -23.39
N ASP A 589 11.67 15.16 -22.22
CA ASP A 589 12.89 14.44 -21.94
C ASP A 589 12.65 12.97 -21.57
N ARG A 590 11.51 12.69 -20.91
CA ARG A 590 11.17 11.35 -20.42
C ARG A 590 9.68 11.22 -20.09
N LEU A 591 9.26 9.98 -19.90
CA LEU A 591 8.01 9.66 -19.24
C LEU A 591 8.28 8.86 -17.96
N HIS A 592 7.39 8.95 -16.96
CA HIS A 592 7.28 7.91 -15.97
C HIS A 592 5.81 7.53 -15.75
N PHE A 593 5.59 6.25 -15.54
CA PHE A 593 4.30 5.64 -15.37
C PHE A 593 4.25 4.87 -14.06
N ASP A 594 3.40 5.34 -13.15
CA ASP A 594 3.13 4.68 -11.88
C ASP A 594 1.91 3.79 -12.03
N PHE A 595 2.04 2.54 -11.63
CA PHE A 595 0.97 1.56 -11.81
C PHE A 595 0.84 0.63 -10.61
N SER A 596 -0.38 0.11 -10.42
CA SER A 596 -0.68 -0.86 -9.39
C SER A 596 -0.03 -2.20 -9.72
N HIS A 597 0.94 -2.62 -8.90
CA HIS A 597 1.54 -3.95 -8.96
C HIS A 597 2.21 -4.27 -7.63
N PHE A 598 2.08 -5.51 -7.19
CA PHE A 598 2.43 -5.96 -5.86
C PHE A 598 3.90 -6.42 -5.70
N SER A 599 4.63 -6.66 -6.80
CA SER A 599 6.02 -7.13 -6.80
C SER A 599 6.92 -6.28 -7.68
N GLN A 600 8.23 -6.41 -7.52
CA GLN A 600 9.18 -5.91 -8.50
C GLN A 600 8.96 -6.61 -9.83
N VAL A 601 8.97 -5.84 -10.92
CA VAL A 601 8.90 -6.39 -12.27
C VAL A 601 10.27 -7.00 -12.62
N THR A 602 10.26 -8.25 -13.04
CA THR A 602 11.51 -8.95 -13.34
C THR A 602 12.19 -8.42 -14.60
N PRO A 603 13.51 -8.60 -14.76
CA PRO A 603 14.22 -8.19 -15.97
C PRO A 603 13.64 -8.83 -17.24
N GLU A 604 13.17 -10.08 -17.16
CA GLU A 604 12.56 -10.82 -18.26
C GLU A 604 11.18 -10.22 -18.63
N GLU A 605 10.38 -9.82 -17.64
CA GLU A 605 9.10 -9.15 -17.85
C GLU A 605 9.30 -7.76 -18.46
N LEU A 606 10.28 -6.98 -17.94
CA LEU A 606 10.64 -5.67 -18.48
C LEU A 606 11.10 -5.79 -19.95
N ALA A 607 11.93 -6.78 -20.26
CA ALA A 607 12.38 -7.03 -21.64
C ALA A 607 11.21 -7.36 -22.58
N LYS A 608 10.23 -8.16 -22.10
CA LYS A 608 9.01 -8.46 -22.88
C LYS A 608 8.16 -7.22 -23.12
N VAL A 609 7.96 -6.39 -22.08
CA VAL A 609 7.20 -5.13 -22.17
C VAL A 609 7.87 -4.18 -23.17
N GLU A 610 9.18 -3.95 -23.02
CA GLU A 610 9.96 -3.08 -23.91
C GLU A 610 9.90 -3.57 -25.37
N LYS A 611 10.07 -4.87 -25.58
CA LYS A 611 9.97 -5.49 -26.90
C LYS A 611 8.59 -5.27 -27.50
N MET A 612 7.52 -5.55 -26.74
CA MET A 612 6.14 -5.42 -27.19
C MET A 612 5.80 -3.98 -27.58
N VAL A 613 6.26 -2.97 -26.82
CA VAL A 613 6.09 -1.54 -27.16
C VAL A 613 6.81 -1.23 -28.47
N ASN A 614 8.08 -1.63 -28.63
CA ASN A 614 8.84 -1.38 -29.85
C ASN A 614 8.25 -2.11 -31.07
N GLU A 615 7.67 -3.29 -30.93
CA GLU A 615 6.94 -3.98 -32.00
C GLU A 615 5.75 -3.15 -32.51
N GLN A 616 4.98 -2.51 -31.60
CA GLN A 616 3.89 -1.62 -32.01
C GLN A 616 4.40 -0.35 -32.70
N ILE A 617 5.54 0.19 -32.27
CA ILE A 617 6.21 1.32 -32.91
C ILE A 617 6.63 0.95 -34.34
N LEU A 618 7.33 -0.16 -34.52
CA LEU A 618 7.80 -0.64 -35.80
C LEU A 618 6.67 -1.06 -36.76
N ALA A 619 5.51 -1.48 -36.23
CA ALA A 619 4.32 -1.77 -37.01
C ALA A 619 3.69 -0.52 -37.67
N ALA A 620 4.15 0.70 -37.33
CA ALA A 620 3.73 1.96 -37.93
C ALA A 620 2.20 2.13 -37.99
N LYS A 621 1.51 1.80 -36.89
CA LYS A 621 0.05 1.86 -36.77
C LYS A 621 -0.44 3.31 -36.75
N THR A 622 -1.55 3.59 -37.43
CA THR A 622 -2.22 4.89 -37.38
C THR A 622 -2.90 5.03 -36.01
N VAL A 623 -2.63 6.16 -35.33
CA VAL A 623 -3.31 6.55 -34.10
C VAL A 623 -4.54 7.37 -34.44
N THR A 624 -5.72 6.95 -34.00
CA THR A 624 -6.97 7.63 -34.27
C THR A 624 -7.54 8.33 -33.04
N PHE A 625 -8.25 9.43 -33.27
CA PHE A 625 -8.86 10.26 -32.26
C PHE A 625 -10.33 10.43 -32.59
N GLU A 626 -11.21 10.11 -31.64
CA GLU A 626 -12.66 10.22 -31.82
C GLU A 626 -13.29 10.84 -30.59
N GLU A 627 -14.23 11.77 -30.79
CA GLU A 627 -15.09 12.26 -29.71
C GLU A 627 -16.40 11.47 -29.73
N VAL A 628 -16.69 10.76 -28.64
CA VAL A 628 -17.87 9.91 -28.52
C VAL A 628 -18.54 10.11 -27.16
N PRO A 629 -19.85 9.79 -27.03
CA PRO A 629 -20.49 9.73 -25.71
C PRO A 629 -19.77 8.74 -24.81
N ILE A 630 -19.61 9.07 -23.51
CA ILE A 630 -18.88 8.24 -22.55
C ILE A 630 -19.41 6.78 -22.49
N GLU A 631 -20.72 6.59 -22.60
CA GLU A 631 -21.35 5.27 -22.60
C GLU A 631 -20.95 4.43 -23.83
N GLU A 632 -20.76 5.07 -24.96
CA GLU A 632 -20.28 4.43 -26.19
C GLU A 632 -18.80 4.03 -26.03
N ALA A 633 -17.97 4.92 -25.47
CA ALA A 633 -16.58 4.63 -25.20
C ALA A 633 -16.42 3.40 -24.27
N LYS A 634 -17.22 3.36 -23.18
CA LYS A 634 -17.23 2.22 -22.25
C LYS A 634 -17.66 0.92 -22.92
N LYS A 635 -18.70 0.94 -23.77
CA LYS A 635 -19.17 -0.23 -24.53
C LYS A 635 -18.09 -0.77 -25.49
N ARG A 636 -17.27 0.10 -26.07
CA ARG A 636 -16.14 -0.28 -26.93
C ARG A 636 -14.94 -0.83 -26.15
N GLY A 637 -14.98 -0.78 -24.80
CA GLY A 637 -13.90 -1.22 -23.93
C GLY A 637 -12.77 -0.20 -23.75
N ALA A 638 -13.04 1.09 -24.02
CA ALA A 638 -12.05 2.14 -23.78
C ALA A 638 -11.70 2.24 -22.28
N MET A 639 -10.40 2.29 -21.99
CA MET A 639 -9.89 2.36 -20.62
C MET A 639 -10.04 3.79 -20.09
N ALA A 640 -10.70 3.93 -18.93
CA ALA A 640 -10.87 5.18 -18.21
C ALA A 640 -10.02 5.17 -16.95
N LEU A 641 -9.46 6.30 -16.57
CA LEU A 641 -8.75 6.45 -15.29
C LEU A 641 -9.74 6.43 -14.13
N PHE A 642 -9.44 5.66 -13.10
CA PHE A 642 -10.24 5.64 -11.88
C PHE A 642 -10.15 6.98 -11.13
N GLY A 643 -11.31 7.59 -10.84
CA GLY A 643 -11.40 8.79 -10.01
C GLY A 643 -11.42 10.12 -10.79
N GLU A 644 -11.30 10.12 -12.11
CA GLU A 644 -11.50 11.32 -12.92
C GLU A 644 -13.00 11.51 -13.27
N LYS A 645 -13.46 12.77 -13.20
CA LYS A 645 -14.80 13.16 -13.64
C LYS A 645 -14.76 13.46 -15.14
N TYR A 646 -15.34 12.59 -15.93
CA TYR A 646 -15.47 12.77 -17.38
C TYR A 646 -16.75 13.50 -17.74
N GLY A 647 -16.70 14.31 -18.81
CA GLY A 647 -17.89 14.93 -19.39
C GLY A 647 -18.80 13.91 -20.10
N ALA A 648 -19.96 14.38 -20.58
CA ALA A 648 -20.89 13.54 -21.35
C ALA A 648 -20.29 13.05 -22.70
N VAL A 649 -19.34 13.81 -23.26
CA VAL A 649 -18.58 13.47 -24.47
C VAL A 649 -17.11 13.40 -24.09
N VAL A 650 -16.41 12.35 -24.54
CA VAL A 650 -15.03 12.06 -24.21
C VAL A 650 -14.21 11.80 -25.47
N ARG A 651 -12.93 12.20 -25.46
CA ARG A 651 -12.00 11.89 -26.54
C ARG A 651 -11.36 10.53 -26.30
N VAL A 652 -11.50 9.64 -27.27
CA VAL A 652 -10.93 8.30 -27.29
C VAL A 652 -9.71 8.29 -28.20
N VAL A 653 -8.56 7.85 -27.68
CA VAL A 653 -7.32 7.64 -28.42
C VAL A 653 -7.13 6.15 -28.64
N THR A 654 -7.05 5.72 -29.91
CA THR A 654 -6.96 4.31 -30.27
C THR A 654 -5.69 4.01 -31.08
N VAL A 655 -4.92 3.01 -30.62
CA VAL A 655 -3.92 2.29 -31.41
C VAL A 655 -4.53 0.93 -31.75
N PRO A 656 -4.84 0.65 -33.02
CA PRO A 656 -5.60 -0.53 -33.44
C PRO A 656 -5.02 -1.84 -32.87
N ASP A 657 -5.91 -2.70 -32.38
CA ASP A 657 -5.61 -4.03 -31.82
C ASP A 657 -4.63 -4.03 -30.63
N PHE A 658 -4.41 -2.85 -29.96
CA PHE A 658 -3.46 -2.80 -28.89
C PHE A 658 -3.87 -1.92 -27.70
N SER A 659 -4.24 -0.64 -27.93
CA SER A 659 -4.65 0.27 -26.86
C SER A 659 -5.84 1.13 -27.28
N MET A 660 -6.80 1.32 -26.36
CA MET A 660 -7.92 2.25 -26.49
C MET A 660 -8.17 2.93 -25.14
N GLU A 661 -7.95 4.24 -25.06
CA GLU A 661 -7.97 4.96 -23.79
C GLU A 661 -8.68 6.31 -23.89
N LEU A 662 -9.33 6.75 -22.81
CA LEU A 662 -9.89 8.10 -22.70
C LEU A 662 -8.74 9.07 -22.41
N CYS A 663 -8.40 9.92 -23.37
CA CYS A 663 -7.28 10.84 -23.21
C CYS A 663 -7.45 12.15 -23.98
N GLY A 664 -7.25 13.27 -23.25
CA GLY A 664 -7.28 14.62 -23.83
C GLY A 664 -5.93 15.16 -24.28
N GLY A 665 -4.82 14.45 -24.04
CA GLY A 665 -3.47 14.94 -24.32
C GLY A 665 -3.03 14.93 -25.78
N VAL A 666 -1.81 15.40 -26.05
CA VAL A 666 -1.23 15.39 -27.40
C VAL A 666 -0.59 14.05 -27.72
N HIS A 667 -0.80 13.57 -28.94
CA HIS A 667 -0.31 12.27 -29.40
C HIS A 667 0.24 12.34 -30.82
N VAL A 668 1.08 11.37 -31.17
CA VAL A 668 1.53 11.20 -32.58
C VAL A 668 0.39 10.63 -33.43
N SER A 669 0.39 10.93 -34.72
CA SER A 669 -0.58 10.40 -35.67
C SER A 669 -0.25 8.98 -36.16
N ASN A 670 1.00 8.54 -35.97
CA ASN A 670 1.48 7.21 -36.32
C ASN A 670 2.51 6.74 -35.30
N THR A 671 2.43 5.48 -34.86
CA THR A 671 3.32 4.94 -33.82
C THR A 671 4.79 4.98 -34.19
N ALA A 672 5.14 4.88 -35.50
CA ALA A 672 6.54 5.02 -35.95
C ALA A 672 7.20 6.36 -35.60
N GLN A 673 6.41 7.42 -35.40
CA GLN A 673 6.91 8.74 -35.00
C GLN A 673 7.47 8.77 -33.57
N ILE A 674 7.16 7.77 -32.75
CA ILE A 674 7.73 7.60 -31.41
C ILE A 674 9.26 7.36 -31.50
N GLY A 675 9.70 6.63 -32.53
CA GLY A 675 11.09 6.18 -32.66
C GLY A 675 11.41 5.06 -31.67
N LEU A 676 12.65 4.99 -31.21
CA LEU A 676 13.05 3.97 -30.21
C LEU A 676 12.40 4.28 -28.85
N PHE A 677 11.85 3.26 -28.22
CA PHE A 677 11.40 3.28 -26.82
C PHE A 677 12.39 2.49 -25.96
N LYS A 678 12.85 3.06 -24.86
CA LYS A 678 13.76 2.40 -23.92
C LYS A 678 13.33 2.60 -22.47
N ILE A 679 13.19 1.50 -21.73
CA ILE A 679 13.00 1.52 -20.26
C ILE A 679 14.35 1.86 -19.63
N VAL A 680 14.36 2.88 -18.77
CA VAL A 680 15.55 3.36 -18.05
C VAL A 680 15.63 2.74 -16.65
N SER A 681 14.52 2.71 -15.94
CA SER A 681 14.46 2.19 -14.56
C SER A 681 13.09 1.64 -14.21
N GLU A 682 13.08 0.73 -13.22
CA GLU A 682 11.90 0.25 -12.53
C GLU A 682 12.13 0.37 -11.02
N SER A 683 11.16 0.94 -10.28
CA SER A 683 11.30 1.20 -8.85
C SER A 683 9.94 1.17 -8.12
N SER A 684 9.96 1.14 -6.78
CA SER A 684 8.76 1.31 -5.96
C SER A 684 8.58 2.78 -5.58
N THR A 685 7.36 3.30 -5.72
CA THR A 685 6.98 4.63 -5.22
C THR A 685 6.14 4.57 -3.94
N GLY A 686 5.63 3.39 -3.62
CA GLY A 686 4.81 3.13 -2.45
C GLY A 686 4.40 1.67 -2.39
N ALA A 687 3.73 1.29 -1.31
CA ALA A 687 3.21 -0.08 -1.19
C ALA A 687 2.18 -0.36 -2.30
N GLY A 688 2.42 -1.42 -3.07
CA GLY A 688 1.54 -1.82 -4.17
C GLY A 688 1.60 -0.90 -5.41
N VAL A 689 2.55 0.05 -5.49
CA VAL A 689 2.74 0.93 -6.64
C VAL A 689 4.17 0.84 -7.16
N ARG A 690 4.30 0.52 -8.44
CA ARG A 690 5.58 0.46 -9.15
C ARG A 690 5.67 1.61 -10.15
N ARG A 691 6.86 2.08 -10.41
CA ARG A 691 7.19 3.13 -11.38
C ARG A 691 8.11 2.57 -12.46
N ILE A 692 7.77 2.80 -13.72
CA ILE A 692 8.69 2.67 -14.84
C ILE A 692 9.03 4.07 -15.33
N GLU A 693 10.34 4.35 -15.50
CA GLU A 693 10.83 5.49 -16.26
C GLU A 693 11.30 5.02 -17.62
N ALA A 694 10.92 5.76 -18.65
CA ALA A 694 11.30 5.45 -20.03
C ALA A 694 11.54 6.71 -20.86
N VAL A 695 12.24 6.54 -21.96
CA VAL A 695 12.59 7.59 -22.93
C VAL A 695 12.25 7.14 -24.34
N THR A 696 11.96 8.12 -25.23
CA THR A 696 11.62 7.85 -26.63
C THR A 696 12.47 8.68 -27.59
N GLY A 697 12.47 8.32 -28.87
CA GLY A 697 13.08 9.08 -29.95
C GLY A 697 14.53 9.49 -29.68
N PHE A 698 14.83 10.77 -29.80
CA PHE A 698 16.19 11.31 -29.53
C PHE A 698 16.60 11.16 -28.06
N GLY A 699 15.67 11.17 -27.12
CA GLY A 699 15.95 10.87 -25.71
C GLY A 699 16.50 9.46 -25.52
N ALA A 700 15.93 8.48 -26.22
CA ALA A 700 16.40 7.10 -26.19
C ALA A 700 17.77 6.95 -26.88
N LEU A 701 17.99 7.65 -28.01
CA LEU A 701 19.30 7.67 -28.68
C LEU A 701 20.37 8.22 -27.75
N LYS A 702 20.13 9.37 -27.15
CA LYS A 702 21.04 10.01 -26.19
C LYS A 702 21.37 9.11 -24.99
N TYR A 703 20.36 8.37 -24.50
CA TYR A 703 20.57 7.39 -23.43
C TYR A 703 21.53 6.27 -23.86
N VAL A 704 21.32 5.69 -25.07
CA VAL A 704 22.18 4.63 -25.61
C VAL A 704 23.62 5.17 -25.83
N GLU A 705 23.77 6.36 -26.41
CA GLU A 705 25.08 7.02 -26.58
C GLU A 705 25.81 7.23 -25.24
N GLY A 706 25.05 7.57 -24.20
CA GLY A 706 25.58 7.69 -22.83
C GLY A 706 26.15 6.38 -22.30
N LEU A 707 25.43 5.26 -22.53
CA LEU A 707 25.88 3.92 -22.17
C LEU A 707 27.13 3.52 -22.96
N GLU A 708 27.14 3.75 -24.28
CA GLU A 708 28.30 3.47 -25.14
C GLU A 708 29.54 4.25 -24.70
N LYS A 709 29.37 5.54 -24.37
CA LYS A 709 30.44 6.38 -23.83
C LYS A 709 30.99 5.85 -22.51
N THR A 710 30.08 5.39 -21.63
CA THR A 710 30.46 4.81 -20.31
C THR A 710 31.26 3.53 -20.51
N ILE A 711 30.80 2.62 -21.38
CA ILE A 711 31.50 1.37 -21.70
C ILE A 711 32.85 1.71 -22.33
N GLY A 712 32.91 2.67 -23.27
CA GLY A 712 34.15 3.13 -23.88
C GLY A 712 35.17 3.68 -22.86
N ASN A 713 34.71 4.45 -21.88
CA ASN A 713 35.57 4.96 -20.81
C ASN A 713 36.09 3.84 -19.90
N VAL A 714 35.28 2.82 -19.62
CA VAL A 714 35.72 1.64 -18.87
C VAL A 714 36.74 0.82 -19.67
N ALA A 715 36.46 0.57 -20.95
CA ALA A 715 37.34 -0.14 -21.86
C ALA A 715 38.72 0.53 -21.98
N ALA A 716 38.73 1.85 -22.08
CA ALA A 716 39.98 2.65 -22.13
C ALA A 716 40.80 2.50 -20.83
N LYS A 717 40.14 2.50 -19.63
CA LYS A 717 40.80 2.27 -18.34
C LYS A 717 41.34 0.85 -18.20
N LEU A 718 40.64 -0.13 -18.77
CA LEU A 718 41.02 -1.54 -18.75
C LEU A 718 41.99 -1.92 -19.89
N HIS A 719 42.30 -0.96 -20.80
CA HIS A 719 43.13 -1.16 -21.99
C HIS A 719 42.66 -2.32 -22.88
N CYS A 720 41.33 -2.40 -23.13
CA CYS A 720 40.69 -3.41 -23.98
C CYS A 720 39.66 -2.80 -24.93
N ARG A 721 39.08 -3.59 -25.85
CA ARG A 721 37.96 -3.19 -26.68
C ARG A 721 36.66 -3.18 -25.87
N ASN A 722 35.67 -2.41 -26.33
CA ASN A 722 34.34 -2.36 -25.69
C ASN A 722 33.69 -3.74 -25.55
N THR A 723 33.90 -4.64 -26.50
CA THR A 723 33.40 -6.03 -26.50
C THR A 723 34.05 -6.93 -25.47
N ASP A 724 35.27 -6.55 -25.00
CA ASP A 724 36.11 -7.41 -24.18
C ASP A 724 36.16 -6.93 -22.70
N VAL A 725 35.30 -5.93 -22.35
CA VAL A 725 35.31 -5.28 -21.02
C VAL A 725 34.98 -6.29 -19.91
N GLU A 726 34.01 -7.16 -20.11
CA GLU A 726 33.58 -8.16 -19.13
C GLU A 726 34.70 -9.18 -18.87
N GLU A 727 35.25 -9.74 -19.92
CA GLU A 727 36.36 -10.71 -19.84
C GLU A 727 37.58 -10.08 -19.15
N ARG A 728 37.96 -8.84 -19.51
CA ARG A 728 39.13 -8.15 -18.91
C ARG A 728 38.87 -7.78 -17.44
N LEU A 729 37.62 -7.48 -17.06
CA LEU A 729 37.24 -7.24 -15.67
C LEU A 729 37.38 -8.52 -14.83
N ASP A 730 36.94 -9.65 -15.35
CA ASP A 730 37.08 -10.96 -14.68
C ASP A 730 38.55 -11.33 -14.47
N VAL A 731 39.38 -11.10 -15.49
CA VAL A 731 40.84 -11.28 -15.38
C VAL A 731 41.41 -10.37 -14.28
N LEU A 732 41.04 -9.07 -14.26
CA LEU A 732 41.52 -8.14 -13.24
C LEU A 732 41.12 -8.53 -11.82
N LEU A 733 39.90 -9.00 -11.65
CA LEU A 733 39.38 -9.49 -10.35
C LEU A 733 40.16 -10.72 -9.90
N SER A 734 40.46 -11.64 -10.83
CA SER A 734 41.29 -12.83 -10.54
C SER A 734 42.73 -12.43 -10.18
N GLU A 735 43.36 -11.53 -10.98
CA GLU A 735 44.71 -11.02 -10.71
C GLU A 735 44.81 -10.34 -9.32
N THR A 736 43.76 -9.56 -8.96
CA THR A 736 43.67 -8.89 -7.66
C THR A 736 43.55 -9.91 -6.52
N LYS A 737 42.72 -10.95 -6.67
CA LYS A 737 42.59 -12.04 -5.70
C LYS A 737 43.90 -12.78 -5.49
N ASP A 738 44.60 -13.09 -6.58
CA ASP A 738 45.89 -13.77 -6.53
C ASP A 738 46.97 -12.90 -5.88
N ALA A 739 46.96 -11.59 -6.18
CA ALA A 739 47.89 -10.64 -5.55
C ALA A 739 47.64 -10.57 -4.03
N CYS A 740 46.38 -10.47 -3.60
CA CYS A 740 46.01 -10.48 -2.18
C CYS A 740 46.45 -11.79 -1.48
N GLN A 741 46.30 -12.93 -2.14
CA GLN A 741 46.77 -14.22 -1.59
C GLN A 741 48.31 -14.28 -1.48
N LYS A 742 49.03 -13.77 -2.51
CA LYS A 742 50.50 -13.67 -2.49
C LYS A 742 51.00 -12.77 -1.37
N VAL A 743 50.35 -11.60 -1.17
CA VAL A 743 50.67 -10.69 -0.07
C VAL A 743 50.51 -11.41 1.28
N LYS A 744 49.37 -12.07 1.52
CA LYS A 744 49.14 -12.85 2.75
C LYS A 744 50.17 -13.98 2.96
N ALA A 745 50.55 -14.66 1.87
CA ALA A 745 51.56 -15.72 1.95
C ALA A 745 52.96 -15.15 2.25
N LEU A 746 53.32 -13.99 1.69
CA LEU A 746 54.55 -13.28 1.97
C LEU A 746 54.58 -12.76 3.40
N GLU A 747 53.52 -12.16 3.89
CA GLU A 747 53.38 -11.73 5.28
C GLU A 747 53.54 -12.89 6.26
N SER A 748 52.92 -14.06 5.97
CA SER A 748 53.08 -15.28 6.76
C SER A 748 54.53 -15.80 6.76
N LYS A 749 55.19 -15.75 5.59
CA LYS A 749 56.63 -16.15 5.52
C LYS A 749 57.53 -15.18 6.26
N MET A 750 57.26 -13.88 6.18
CA MET A 750 58.01 -12.85 6.94
C MET A 750 57.82 -13.01 8.45
N ALA A 751 56.60 -13.31 8.90
CA ALA A 751 56.30 -13.58 10.29
C ALA A 751 57.00 -14.85 10.79
N ALA A 752 57.05 -15.93 9.99
CA ALA A 752 57.77 -17.17 10.30
C ALA A 752 59.30 -16.97 10.37
N ALA A 753 59.85 -16.18 9.46
CA ALA A 753 61.29 -15.86 9.45
C ALA A 753 61.68 -15.00 10.67
N ALA A 754 60.87 -13.99 11.00
CA ALA A 754 61.07 -13.18 12.22
C ALA A 754 60.95 -14.01 13.50
N ALA A 755 59.98 -14.95 13.54
CA ALA A 755 59.83 -15.91 14.65
C ALA A 755 61.02 -16.88 14.76
N SER A 756 61.70 -17.18 13.65
CA SER A 756 62.91 -18.02 13.71
C SER A 756 64.14 -17.30 14.29
N SER A 757 64.31 -16.02 13.91
CA SER A 757 65.42 -15.21 14.45
C SER A 757 65.21 -14.74 15.88
N ALA A 758 63.97 -14.72 16.36
CA ALA A 758 63.61 -14.36 17.72
C ALA A 758 63.97 -15.47 18.76
N ALA A 759 64.13 -16.71 18.33
CA ALA A 759 64.45 -17.80 19.23
C ALA A 759 65.86 -17.63 19.90
N ASP A 760 66.75 -16.92 19.28
CA ASP A 760 68.11 -16.66 19.81
C ASP A 760 68.08 -15.56 20.94
N GLN A 761 66.94 -14.90 21.20
CA GLN A 761 66.78 -13.84 22.19
C GLN A 761 66.02 -14.26 23.46
N ILE A 762 65.72 -15.56 23.59
CA ILE A 762 65.01 -16.10 24.75
C ILE A 762 65.96 -16.04 25.97
N LYS A 763 65.53 -15.46 27.07
CA LYS A 763 66.18 -15.43 28.37
C LYS A 763 65.39 -16.22 29.39
N GLU A 764 66.03 -17.01 30.19
CA GLU A 764 65.43 -17.68 31.32
C GLU A 764 65.42 -16.75 32.54
N ILE A 765 64.26 -16.57 33.13
CA ILE A 765 64.06 -15.76 34.36
C ILE A 765 63.40 -16.69 35.39
N LYS A 766 64.10 -16.99 36.50
CA LYS A 766 63.61 -17.86 37.59
C LYS A 766 62.93 -19.16 37.10
N GLY A 767 63.54 -19.81 36.08
CA GLY A 767 63.05 -21.04 35.53
C GLY A 767 61.85 -20.87 34.55
N VAL A 768 61.58 -19.65 34.01
CA VAL A 768 60.62 -19.40 32.98
C VAL A 768 61.30 -18.77 31.76
N ASN A 769 61.22 -19.44 30.63
CA ASN A 769 61.71 -18.87 29.38
C ASN A 769 60.89 -17.63 28.99
N THR A 770 61.55 -16.51 28.75
CA THR A 770 60.90 -15.24 28.48
C THR A 770 61.49 -14.64 27.20
N LEU A 771 60.63 -14.20 26.31
CA LEU A 771 60.98 -13.47 25.09
C LEU A 771 60.23 -12.10 25.11
N VAL A 772 61.00 -11.03 25.00
CA VAL A 772 60.44 -9.69 24.86
C VAL A 772 61.06 -9.04 23.62
N GLN A 773 60.21 -8.70 22.64
CA GLN A 773 60.74 -8.23 21.36
C GLN A 773 59.83 -7.21 20.69
N LYS A 774 60.43 -6.21 20.02
CA LYS A 774 59.78 -5.35 19.05
C LYS A 774 59.71 -6.07 17.70
N VAL A 775 58.55 -6.15 17.10
CA VAL A 775 58.33 -6.78 15.79
C VAL A 775 57.68 -5.84 14.82
N SER A 776 57.82 -6.09 13.54
CA SER A 776 57.15 -5.32 12.48
C SER A 776 56.15 -6.23 11.80
N VAL A 777 54.87 -5.99 12.03
CA VAL A 777 53.75 -6.71 11.43
C VAL A 777 52.67 -5.75 10.99
N SER A 778 51.83 -6.14 10.00
CA SER A 778 50.84 -5.25 9.35
C SER A 778 49.65 -4.89 10.25
N ASP A 779 49.21 -5.80 11.11
CA ASP A 779 48.03 -5.61 11.94
C ASP A 779 48.07 -6.47 13.25
N VAL A 780 47.05 -6.29 14.04
CA VAL A 780 46.87 -7.01 15.34
C VAL A 780 46.74 -8.52 15.15
N ASN A 781 46.13 -8.95 14.04
CA ASN A 781 45.96 -10.39 13.79
C ASN A 781 47.29 -11.07 13.43
N ALA A 782 48.09 -10.37 12.61
CA ALA A 782 49.46 -10.81 12.30
C ALA A 782 50.33 -10.86 13.58
N LEU A 783 50.22 -9.85 14.46
CA LEU A 783 50.91 -9.83 15.77
C LEU A 783 50.50 -11.01 16.64
N ARG A 784 49.21 -11.37 16.67
CA ARG A 784 48.67 -12.49 17.40
C ARG A 784 49.17 -13.83 16.87
N THR A 785 49.12 -14.02 15.54
CA THR A 785 49.62 -15.25 14.90
C THR A 785 51.09 -15.49 15.20
N MET A 786 51.90 -14.41 15.15
CA MET A 786 53.32 -14.45 15.51
C MET A 786 53.50 -14.78 16.99
N GLY A 787 52.71 -14.19 17.86
CA GLY A 787 52.72 -14.46 19.31
C GLY A 787 52.42 -15.92 19.63
N ASP A 788 51.44 -16.57 18.99
CA ASP A 788 51.13 -17.99 19.14
C ASP A 788 52.33 -18.88 18.75
N GLN A 789 52.94 -18.60 17.59
CA GLN A 789 54.10 -19.33 17.12
C GLN A 789 55.34 -19.21 18.05
N LEU A 790 55.55 -17.99 18.56
CA LEU A 790 56.66 -17.73 19.48
C LEU A 790 56.40 -18.31 20.86
N ARG A 791 55.18 -18.28 21.38
CA ARG A 791 54.80 -18.90 22.66
C ARG A 791 55.09 -20.42 22.64
N ASP A 792 54.67 -21.11 21.56
CA ASP A 792 54.83 -22.55 21.43
C ASP A 792 56.33 -22.95 21.31
N LYS A 793 57.16 -22.09 20.67
CA LYS A 793 58.60 -22.25 20.60
C LYS A 793 59.32 -21.95 21.94
N THR A 794 58.91 -20.88 22.61
CA THR A 794 59.52 -20.44 23.86
C THR A 794 59.19 -21.36 25.01
N GLY A 795 57.99 -21.96 24.99
CA GLY A 795 57.44 -22.76 26.09
C GLY A 795 57.26 -21.97 27.40
N GLY A 796 57.27 -20.66 27.33
CA GLY A 796 57.23 -19.74 28.47
C GLY A 796 56.40 -18.52 28.28
N VAL A 797 56.98 -17.32 28.40
CA VAL A 797 56.28 -16.02 28.24
C VAL A 797 56.82 -15.30 27.02
N VAL A 798 55.91 -14.73 26.23
CA VAL A 798 56.23 -13.90 25.06
C VAL A 798 55.58 -12.53 25.22
N VAL A 799 56.31 -11.44 25.09
CA VAL A 799 55.78 -10.09 25.03
C VAL A 799 56.27 -9.45 23.73
N LEU A 800 55.33 -9.07 22.89
CA LEU A 800 55.59 -8.45 21.59
C LEU A 800 54.96 -7.05 21.54
N ALA A 801 55.66 -6.13 20.88
CA ALA A 801 55.07 -4.86 20.50
C ALA A 801 55.37 -4.56 19.03
N SER A 802 54.41 -3.97 18.33
CA SER A 802 54.53 -3.51 16.96
C SER A 802 53.94 -2.10 16.80
N VAL A 803 54.63 -1.30 16.00
CA VAL A 803 54.05 -0.03 15.51
C VAL A 803 53.53 -0.29 14.09
N PHE A 804 52.20 -0.15 13.88
CA PHE A 804 51.56 -0.38 12.60
C PHE A 804 51.72 0.84 11.69
N GLU A 805 51.51 0.68 10.37
CA GLU A 805 51.65 1.75 9.38
C GLU A 805 50.72 2.97 9.67
N ASN A 806 49.60 2.77 10.36
CA ASN A 806 48.70 3.84 10.77
C ASN A 806 49.13 4.56 12.06
N GLY A 807 50.37 4.32 12.55
CA GLY A 807 50.94 4.89 13.77
C GLY A 807 50.39 4.33 15.09
N LYS A 808 49.47 3.37 15.03
CA LYS A 808 48.95 2.73 16.27
C LYS A 808 49.93 1.69 16.76
N ILE A 809 50.01 1.51 18.08
CA ILE A 809 50.82 0.51 18.69
C ILE A 809 49.96 -0.67 19.12
N GLY A 810 50.40 -1.86 18.77
CA GLY A 810 49.86 -3.10 19.31
C GLY A 810 50.86 -3.74 20.27
N ILE A 811 50.40 -4.09 21.46
CA ILE A 811 51.15 -4.81 22.48
C ILE A 811 50.44 -6.11 22.80
N LEU A 812 51.15 -7.20 22.75
CA LEU A 812 50.65 -8.56 23.00
C LEU A 812 51.54 -9.28 24.05
N ALA A 813 50.87 -9.92 25.02
CA ALA A 813 51.54 -10.88 25.89
C ALA A 813 50.82 -12.23 25.83
N MET A 814 51.62 -13.29 25.70
CA MET A 814 51.15 -14.69 25.71
C MET A 814 52.03 -15.54 26.64
N ALA A 815 51.38 -16.47 27.33
CA ALA A 815 52.08 -17.37 28.24
C ALA A 815 51.65 -18.84 28.06
N HIS A 816 52.61 -19.74 28.11
CA HIS A 816 52.34 -21.15 28.18
C HIS A 816 51.70 -21.52 29.53
N LYS A 817 50.96 -22.63 29.59
CA LYS A 817 50.25 -23.06 30.80
C LYS A 817 51.18 -23.20 32.03
N ASP A 818 52.39 -23.67 31.82
CA ASP A 818 53.37 -23.86 32.87
C ASP A 818 53.92 -22.54 33.47
N ALA A 819 53.99 -21.50 32.64
CA ALA A 819 54.36 -20.16 33.09
C ALA A 819 53.21 -19.49 33.88
N VAL A 820 52.00 -19.72 33.45
CA VAL A 820 50.79 -19.25 34.18
C VAL A 820 50.71 -19.93 35.57
N ALA A 821 51.02 -21.27 35.64
CA ALA A 821 51.05 -21.97 36.91
C ALA A 821 52.15 -21.45 37.88
N LYS A 822 53.22 -20.82 37.35
CA LYS A 822 54.30 -20.14 38.13
C LYS A 822 53.97 -18.67 38.51
N GLY A 823 52.73 -18.23 38.26
CA GLY A 823 52.26 -16.93 38.72
C GLY A 823 52.16 -15.85 37.62
N ILE A 824 52.50 -16.14 36.38
CA ILE A 824 52.39 -15.19 35.24
C ILE A 824 50.96 -14.90 34.91
N HIS A 825 50.70 -13.61 34.68
CA HIS A 825 49.40 -13.09 34.28
C HIS A 825 49.56 -12.04 33.15
N CYS A 826 49.32 -12.45 31.90
CA CYS A 826 49.52 -11.61 30.71
C CYS A 826 48.74 -10.29 30.79
N GLY A 827 47.50 -10.27 31.37
CA GLY A 827 46.72 -9.06 31.54
C GLY A 827 47.40 -7.96 32.39
N LYS A 828 48.16 -8.38 33.39
CA LYS A 828 48.96 -7.43 34.22
C LYS A 828 50.17 -6.93 33.44
N ILE A 829 50.88 -7.82 32.74
CA ILE A 829 52.05 -7.45 31.91
C ILE A 829 51.66 -6.39 30.85
N VAL A 830 50.61 -6.66 30.01
CA VAL A 830 50.23 -5.71 28.97
C VAL A 830 49.71 -4.38 29.55
N LYS A 831 49.09 -4.40 30.74
CA LYS A 831 48.61 -3.19 31.39
C LYS A 831 49.74 -2.25 31.82
N GLU A 832 50.75 -2.79 32.42
CA GLU A 832 51.93 -2.03 32.87
C GLU A 832 52.76 -1.54 31.65
N VAL A 833 53.01 -2.42 30.69
CA VAL A 833 53.75 -2.09 29.46
C VAL A 833 53.03 -1.03 28.63
N ALA A 834 51.71 -1.17 28.48
CA ALA A 834 50.92 -0.19 27.69
C ALA A 834 50.79 1.16 28.36
N THR A 835 50.84 1.23 29.71
CA THR A 835 50.80 2.48 30.46
C THR A 835 52.01 3.40 30.12
N ILE A 836 53.20 2.78 29.92
CA ILE A 836 54.39 3.52 29.47
C ILE A 836 54.22 4.13 28.08
N CYS A 837 53.54 3.46 27.19
CA CYS A 837 53.21 3.96 25.85
C CYS A 837 51.93 4.85 25.82
N GLY A 838 51.46 5.33 26.98
CA GLY A 838 50.25 6.17 27.05
C GLY A 838 48.98 5.46 26.59
N GLY A 839 48.91 4.16 26.77
CA GLY A 839 47.82 3.31 26.34
C GLY A 839 47.23 2.49 27.49
N GLY A 840 46.42 1.49 27.13
CA GLY A 840 45.80 0.62 28.09
C GLY A 840 45.28 -0.67 27.42
N GLY A 841 45.05 -1.68 28.22
CA GLY A 841 44.58 -2.97 27.78
C GLY A 841 44.44 -3.97 28.90
N GLY A 842 44.14 -5.20 28.58
CA GLY A 842 44.00 -6.29 29.55
C GLY A 842 43.69 -7.61 28.86
N GLY A 843 43.44 -8.61 29.65
CA GLY A 843 43.10 -9.95 29.11
C GLY A 843 43.23 -11.01 30.19
N ARG A 844 43.25 -12.24 29.73
CA ARG A 844 43.35 -13.45 30.55
C ARG A 844 44.78 -13.68 31.00
N PRO A 845 44.99 -14.58 31.98
CA PRO A 845 46.34 -14.96 32.42
C PRO A 845 47.23 -15.54 31.30
N ASP A 846 46.64 -16.25 30.35
CA ASP A 846 47.32 -16.92 29.25
C ASP A 846 47.55 -16.06 28.02
N MET A 847 46.74 -14.99 27.85
CA MET A 847 46.84 -14.08 26.70
C MET A 847 46.15 -12.75 26.96
N ALA A 848 46.86 -11.68 26.62
CA ALA A 848 46.31 -10.31 26.75
C ALA A 848 46.85 -9.40 25.65
N GLN A 849 46.07 -8.37 25.32
CA GLN A 849 46.38 -7.37 24.32
C GLN A 849 46.14 -5.94 24.85
N ALA A 850 46.92 -5.04 24.33
CA ALA A 850 46.81 -3.62 24.65
C ALA A 850 47.16 -2.77 23.42
N GLY A 851 46.73 -1.51 23.42
CA GLY A 851 47.18 -0.48 22.47
C GLY A 851 47.96 0.62 23.20
N GLY A 852 48.83 1.29 22.44
CA GLY A 852 49.57 2.50 22.90
C GLY A 852 49.39 3.65 21.94
N LYS A 853 49.78 4.87 22.39
CA LYS A 853 49.69 6.12 21.60
C LYS A 853 51.05 6.71 21.27
N ASP A 854 52.11 6.40 22.09
CA ASP A 854 53.43 6.98 21.98
C ASP A 854 54.42 5.91 21.45
N ALA A 855 54.70 5.97 20.13
CA ALA A 855 55.54 5.02 19.46
C ALA A 855 57.05 5.11 19.84
N GLU A 856 57.50 6.28 20.33
CA GLU A 856 58.91 6.47 20.78
C GLU A 856 59.22 5.72 22.07
N LYS A 857 58.17 5.46 22.90
CA LYS A 857 58.32 4.77 24.19
C LYS A 857 58.16 3.22 24.09
N VAL A 858 58.01 2.65 22.92
CA VAL A 858 57.85 1.21 22.75
C VAL A 858 59.07 0.44 23.26
N ASP A 859 60.25 0.92 22.96
CA ASP A 859 61.50 0.27 23.40
C ASP A 859 61.70 0.35 24.92
N GLU A 860 61.37 1.48 25.57
CA GLU A 860 61.31 1.66 27.01
C GLU A 860 60.29 0.72 27.66
N ALA A 861 59.08 0.61 27.06
CA ALA A 861 58.02 -0.25 27.54
C ALA A 861 58.43 -1.76 27.49
N LEU A 862 59.09 -2.18 26.40
CA LEU A 862 59.60 -3.54 26.26
C LEU A 862 60.75 -3.83 27.24
N GLN A 863 61.61 -2.85 27.51
CA GLN A 863 62.66 -2.99 28.59
C GLN A 863 62.02 -3.17 29.96
N ALA A 864 60.94 -2.42 30.28
CA ALA A 864 60.24 -2.58 31.52
C ALA A 864 59.49 -3.93 31.64
N ALA A 865 59.11 -4.53 30.52
CA ALA A 865 58.43 -5.83 30.48
C ALA A 865 59.25 -6.94 31.16
N TRP A 866 60.56 -6.90 31.03
CA TRP A 866 61.46 -7.86 31.71
C TRP A 866 61.28 -7.85 33.23
N GLY A 867 61.29 -6.68 33.84
CA GLY A 867 61.07 -6.51 35.27
C GLY A 867 59.66 -6.88 35.73
N VAL A 868 58.67 -6.57 34.92
CA VAL A 868 57.28 -6.92 35.21
C VAL A 868 57.06 -8.47 35.19
N VAL A 869 57.70 -9.16 34.24
CA VAL A 869 57.66 -10.63 34.19
C VAL A 869 58.37 -11.23 35.39
N GLU A 870 59.59 -10.74 35.70
CA GLU A 870 60.38 -11.20 36.86
C GLU A 870 59.66 -11.04 38.20
N GLY A 871 58.97 -9.91 38.39
CA GLY A 871 58.19 -9.63 39.59
C GLY A 871 56.95 -10.48 39.82
N GLN A 872 56.47 -11.13 38.74
CA GLN A 872 55.29 -12.03 38.81
C GLN A 872 55.62 -13.49 39.09
N ILE A 873 56.81 -13.92 38.77
CA ILE A 873 57.27 -15.34 38.99
C ILE A 873 57.49 -15.55 40.47
N LYS A 874 56.76 -16.48 41.06
CA LYS A 874 56.79 -16.91 42.46
C LYS A 874 57.96 -17.83 42.78
#